data_68e15fcf887a88953f45611887e90b2b
#
_entry.id   68e15fcf887a88953f45611887e90b2b
#
_cell.length_a   1.000
_cell.length_b   1.000
_cell.length_c   1.000
_cell.angle_alpha   90.00
_cell.angle_beta   90.00
_cell.angle_gamma   90.00
#
_symmetry.space_group_name_H-M   'P 1'
#
loop_
_entity.id
_entity.type
_entity.pdbx_description
1 polymer ?
#
loop_
_entity_poly.entity_id
_entity_poly.type
_entity_poly.pdbx_seq_one_letter_code
_entity_poly.pdbx_strand_id
1 'polypeptide(L)'
;MTNKVRFVPGNTEVEVQTGENLLNIAASAGVYIHAFCGGDGVCGKCKVQIEQGAVVSDRTMKLSRADFEAGYRLACRSRVEADVVVRIPDQIRRDGKALKQKPKTTRAITARTLEALVGTWDVSPPVEKRYLELPPPTIDDNVADMRRLSRAISAGCHDCKEPTYDHPELLRDLPFLLRKADWKVTVILLRGKRVEEPDRIIGLEPGNTTSKFYGLAVDIGTTTVCGVLIDLNSGKIMAEASAYNAQIGYGEDVISRIVYAQRPGGLKALQEKVVYTLNNVIETICKKVGINAADITYIMSAGNTTMEHLLVGLDPKFLREAPYVPICSQFPLTRAAAIGIQAHPSVRLFLYPSPASYVGGDIVSGVHACQLHKSAALTLFIDIGTNGEIVIGNQEWLVCAACSAGPAFEGGGIKHGMRASTGAIEKFHIHPDTYEPMVVTVGLAKPRGICGSGLISIVAELLEAGAIDQRGKFNRQLDSPRIRDGADGYEYVIVWAKDSVLGEDIVLTEVDLDNLMRAKGAMYAGYVTLLESVGMTFADLDRVVLAGNFGAYIDLEQAISIGLLPDIDRGRFFYLGNASLLGCQISLTDHHRFRERVEVFKLMTHMELSENPHFMGHYMAALFLPHTDMSLFPSVRAKLAG
;
A
#
# COMPACT_ATOMS: atom_id res chain seq x y z
N MET A 1 -29.28 10.24 26.01
CA MET A 1 -29.38 11.65 25.57
C MET A 1 -28.52 11.80 24.36
N THR A 2 -29.01 12.55 23.35
CA THR A 2 -28.22 12.88 22.14
C THR A 2 -27.61 14.27 22.31
N ASN A 3 -26.37 14.42 21.94
CA ASN A 3 -25.63 15.68 21.96
C ASN A 3 -25.20 16.03 20.54
N LYS A 4 -24.95 17.31 20.27
CA LYS A 4 -24.45 17.81 18.99
C LYS A 4 -22.97 18.05 19.07
N VAL A 5 -22.20 17.49 18.12
CA VAL A 5 -20.78 17.74 17.95
C VAL A 5 -20.55 18.49 16.66
N ARG A 6 -19.97 19.69 16.75
CA ARG A 6 -19.62 20.52 15.60
C ARG A 6 -18.12 20.63 15.48
N PHE A 7 -17.59 20.22 14.35
CA PHE A 7 -16.15 20.31 14.01
C PHE A 7 -15.87 21.57 13.19
N VAL A 8 -14.88 22.36 13.63
CA VAL A 8 -14.43 23.58 12.98
C VAL A 8 -12.92 23.53 12.68
N PRO A 9 -12.45 24.17 11.62
CA PRO A 9 -13.21 24.73 10.52
C PRO A 9 -13.78 23.64 9.60
N GLY A 10 -14.93 23.86 8.99
CA GLY A 10 -15.59 22.86 8.12
C GLY A 10 -17.08 22.77 8.43
N ASN A 11 -17.48 23.17 9.65
CA ASN A 11 -18.86 23.20 10.13
C ASN A 11 -19.63 21.88 9.94
N THR A 12 -18.90 20.73 10.05
CA THR A 12 -19.56 19.42 10.05
C THR A 12 -20.22 19.21 11.41
N GLU A 13 -21.52 19.02 11.42
CA GLU A 13 -22.33 18.78 12.63
C GLU A 13 -22.90 17.37 12.61
N VAL A 14 -22.82 16.65 13.73
CA VAL A 14 -23.36 15.30 13.91
C VAL A 14 -24.04 15.16 15.26
N GLU A 15 -25.11 14.38 15.32
CA GLU A 15 -25.77 13.97 16.55
C GLU A 15 -25.19 12.64 17.04
N VAL A 16 -24.84 12.59 18.33
CA VAL A 16 -24.14 11.46 18.94
C VAL A 16 -24.74 11.11 20.30
N GLN A 17 -24.53 9.89 20.78
CA GLN A 17 -24.91 9.48 22.12
C GLN A 17 -23.94 10.03 23.16
N THR A 18 -24.45 10.38 24.35
CA THR A 18 -23.58 10.74 25.49
C THR A 18 -22.58 9.62 25.79
N GLY A 19 -21.34 9.96 26.03
CA GLY A 19 -20.25 9.02 26.32
C GLY A 19 -19.52 8.47 25.09
N GLU A 20 -19.93 8.82 23.86
CA GLU A 20 -19.22 8.42 22.67
C GLU A 20 -17.83 9.07 22.56
N ASN A 21 -16.89 8.33 21.98
CA ASN A 21 -15.49 8.76 21.83
C ASN A 21 -15.36 9.79 20.69
N LEU A 22 -14.75 10.93 20.98
CA LEU A 22 -14.64 12.06 20.05
C LEU A 22 -13.87 11.72 18.75
N LEU A 23 -12.85 10.86 18.82
CA LEU A 23 -12.11 10.43 17.61
C LEU A 23 -13.00 9.57 16.70
N ASN A 24 -13.81 8.68 17.29
CA ASN A 24 -14.73 7.83 16.53
C ASN A 24 -15.85 8.66 15.88
N ILE A 25 -16.38 9.65 16.61
CA ILE A 25 -17.37 10.60 16.10
C ILE A 25 -16.80 11.36 14.89
N ALA A 26 -15.58 11.88 14.99
CA ALA A 26 -14.92 12.57 13.89
C ALA A 26 -14.76 11.66 12.67
N ALA A 27 -14.32 10.42 12.87
CA ALA A 27 -14.14 9.44 11.79
C ALA A 27 -15.47 9.10 11.09
N SER A 28 -16.55 8.88 11.86
CA SER A 28 -17.89 8.59 11.30
C SER A 28 -18.48 9.78 10.55
N ALA A 29 -18.17 11.01 10.98
CA ALA A 29 -18.57 12.26 10.34
C ALA A 29 -17.72 12.62 9.10
N GLY A 30 -16.75 11.80 8.73
CA GLY A 30 -15.82 12.10 7.65
C GLY A 30 -14.82 13.22 7.96
N VAL A 31 -14.65 13.53 9.25
CA VAL A 31 -13.71 14.53 9.76
C VAL A 31 -12.45 13.83 10.22
N TYR A 32 -11.34 14.04 9.51
CA TYR A 32 -10.08 13.35 9.78
C TYR A 32 -9.26 14.06 10.83
N ILE A 33 -9.00 13.36 11.95
CA ILE A 33 -8.07 13.76 13.01
C ILE A 33 -6.88 12.81 12.96
N HIS A 34 -5.68 13.37 12.97
CA HIS A 34 -4.45 12.57 12.94
C HIS A 34 -4.32 11.70 14.20
N ALA A 35 -4.42 10.38 14.09
CA ALA A 35 -4.41 9.44 15.22
C ALA A 35 -3.46 8.27 14.95
N PHE A 36 -2.17 8.53 15.05
CA PHE A 36 -1.09 7.63 14.70
C PHE A 36 -1.16 6.26 15.39
N CYS A 37 -1.61 6.22 16.65
CA CYS A 37 -1.72 4.99 17.44
C CYS A 37 -3.10 4.33 17.36
N GLY A 38 -3.93 4.62 16.36
CA GLY A 38 -5.28 4.05 16.25
C GLY A 38 -6.24 4.39 17.39
N GLY A 39 -5.85 5.34 18.26
CA GLY A 39 -6.69 5.78 19.39
C GLY A 39 -6.25 5.25 20.76
N ASP A 40 -5.10 4.61 20.88
CA ASP A 40 -4.58 4.08 22.17
C ASP A 40 -4.07 5.18 23.14
N GLY A 41 -4.00 6.44 22.68
CA GLY A 41 -3.61 7.58 23.51
C GLY A 41 -2.12 7.72 23.78
N VAL A 42 -1.28 6.92 23.12
CA VAL A 42 0.17 6.86 23.36
C VAL A 42 0.99 7.81 22.48
N CYS A 43 0.48 8.25 21.32
CA CYS A 43 1.24 9.08 20.38
C CYS A 43 1.06 10.60 20.59
N GLY A 44 -0.04 11.05 21.21
CA GLY A 44 -0.34 12.47 21.44
C GLY A 44 -0.75 13.28 20.20
N LYS A 45 -0.87 12.65 19.01
CA LYS A 45 -1.05 13.35 17.72
C LYS A 45 -2.49 13.78 17.43
N CYS A 46 -3.50 13.20 18.11
CA CYS A 46 -4.92 13.54 17.92
C CYS A 46 -5.36 14.75 18.79
N LYS A 47 -4.51 15.74 18.94
CA LYS A 47 -4.75 16.91 19.79
C LYS A 47 -5.74 17.86 19.14
N VAL A 48 -6.92 18.05 19.73
CA VAL A 48 -7.98 18.98 19.31
C VAL A 48 -8.25 20.01 20.39
N GLN A 49 -8.82 21.16 20.07
CA GLN A 49 -9.21 22.18 21.03
C GLN A 49 -10.73 22.19 21.20
N ILE A 50 -11.19 22.15 22.43
CA ILE A 50 -12.61 22.30 22.79
C ILE A 50 -12.90 23.80 22.94
N GLU A 51 -13.64 24.36 21.98
CA GLU A 51 -13.98 25.79 22.00
C GLU A 51 -15.23 26.09 22.84
N GLN A 52 -16.22 25.18 22.79
CA GLN A 52 -17.45 25.30 23.56
C GLN A 52 -17.91 23.93 23.99
N GLY A 53 -18.60 23.85 25.12
CA GLY A 53 -19.14 22.62 25.68
C GLY A 53 -18.13 21.86 26.55
N ALA A 54 -18.44 20.60 26.85
CA ALA A 54 -17.64 19.77 27.74
C ALA A 54 -17.42 18.36 27.21
N VAL A 55 -16.21 17.86 27.38
CA VAL A 55 -15.84 16.47 27.18
C VAL A 55 -15.16 15.93 28.43
N VAL A 56 -15.42 14.68 28.77
CA VAL A 56 -14.64 13.97 29.79
C VAL A 56 -13.36 13.46 29.13
N SER A 57 -12.22 13.87 29.65
CA SER A 57 -10.91 13.50 29.13
C SER A 57 -9.86 13.49 30.21
N ASP A 58 -9.13 12.39 30.34
CA ASP A 58 -8.02 12.29 31.27
C ASP A 58 -6.79 13.04 30.70
N ARG A 59 -6.07 13.72 31.60
CA ARG A 59 -4.79 14.29 31.27
C ARG A 59 -3.75 13.17 31.11
N THR A 60 -3.05 13.14 29.98
CA THR A 60 -1.96 12.19 29.72
C THR A 60 -0.61 12.91 29.71
N MET A 61 0.48 12.17 29.88
CA MET A 61 1.85 12.72 29.73
C MET A 61 2.14 13.26 28.32
N LYS A 62 1.31 12.94 27.33
CA LYS A 62 1.40 13.41 25.95
C LYS A 62 0.70 14.74 25.68
N LEU A 63 0.11 15.35 26.73
CA LEU A 63 -0.53 16.66 26.67
C LEU A 63 0.03 17.52 27.81
N SER A 64 0.68 18.64 27.46
CA SER A 64 1.25 19.55 28.43
C SER A 64 0.17 20.14 29.35
N ARG A 65 0.55 20.61 30.54
CA ARG A 65 -0.39 21.24 31.46
C ARG A 65 -0.97 22.53 30.86
N ALA A 66 -0.14 23.31 30.19
CA ALA A 66 -0.56 24.52 29.52
C ALA A 66 -1.58 24.25 28.41
N ASP A 67 -1.35 23.22 27.56
CA ASP A 67 -2.30 22.81 26.54
C ASP A 67 -3.64 22.37 27.14
N PHE A 68 -3.59 21.57 28.22
CA PHE A 68 -4.82 21.10 28.86
C PHE A 68 -5.64 22.25 29.44
N GLU A 69 -4.97 23.24 30.08
CA GLU A 69 -5.59 24.47 30.59
C GLU A 69 -6.10 25.39 29.46
N ALA A 70 -5.44 25.38 28.29
CA ALA A 70 -5.88 26.08 27.08
C ALA A 70 -7.03 25.37 26.30
N GLY A 71 -7.60 24.33 26.87
CA GLY A 71 -8.75 23.63 26.29
C GLY A 71 -8.38 22.54 25.28
N TYR A 72 -7.08 22.24 25.08
CA TYR A 72 -6.69 21.12 24.21
C TYR A 72 -6.97 19.77 24.88
N ARG A 73 -7.38 18.82 24.07
CA ARG A 73 -7.67 17.43 24.48
C ARG A 73 -7.13 16.46 23.42
N LEU A 74 -6.85 15.22 23.82
CA LEU A 74 -6.61 14.14 22.87
C LEU A 74 -7.96 13.53 22.47
N ALA A 75 -8.35 13.63 21.21
CA ALA A 75 -9.65 13.18 20.73
C ALA A 75 -9.92 11.70 21.09
N CYS A 76 -8.88 10.85 20.99
CA CYS A 76 -8.99 9.43 21.34
C CYS A 76 -9.24 9.16 22.83
N ARG A 77 -8.95 10.11 23.72
CA ARG A 77 -9.16 10.01 25.17
C ARG A 77 -10.33 10.89 25.66
N SER A 78 -11.09 11.48 24.74
CA SER A 78 -12.19 12.37 25.05
C SER A 78 -13.54 11.72 24.74
N ARG A 79 -14.50 11.85 25.66
CA ARG A 79 -15.89 11.41 25.52
C ARG A 79 -16.82 12.61 25.61
N VAL A 80 -17.83 12.63 24.75
CA VAL A 80 -18.79 13.72 24.67
C VAL A 80 -19.84 13.59 25.78
N GLU A 81 -20.01 14.64 26.60
CA GLU A 81 -21.01 14.67 27.67
C GLU A 81 -22.12 15.71 27.42
N ALA A 82 -21.86 16.69 26.57
CA ALA A 82 -22.79 17.74 26.21
C ALA A 82 -22.55 18.18 24.77
N ASP A 83 -23.37 19.09 24.27
CA ASP A 83 -23.10 19.75 22.99
C ASP A 83 -21.70 20.37 22.99
N VAL A 84 -20.92 20.14 21.94
CA VAL A 84 -19.52 20.53 21.91
C VAL A 84 -19.11 21.08 20.54
N VAL A 85 -18.30 22.14 20.57
CA VAL A 85 -17.61 22.69 19.41
C VAL A 85 -16.13 22.32 19.49
N VAL A 86 -15.67 21.59 18.52
CA VAL A 86 -14.31 21.04 18.46
C VAL A 86 -13.53 21.71 17.33
N ARG A 87 -12.50 22.48 17.67
CA ARG A 87 -11.56 23.00 16.70
C ARG A 87 -10.47 21.99 16.42
N ILE A 88 -10.30 21.67 15.16
CA ILE A 88 -9.18 20.85 14.68
C ILE A 88 -8.07 21.82 14.24
N PRO A 89 -6.90 21.84 14.93
CA PRO A 89 -5.77 22.66 14.52
C PRO A 89 -5.32 22.33 13.10
N ASP A 90 -4.90 23.34 12.33
CA ASP A 90 -4.51 23.17 10.91
C ASP A 90 -3.35 22.18 10.73
N GLN A 91 -2.48 22.04 11.71
CA GLN A 91 -1.37 21.07 11.75
C GLN A 91 -1.85 19.60 11.79
N ILE A 92 -3.05 19.36 12.32
CA ILE A 92 -3.63 18.02 12.52
C ILE A 92 -4.71 17.74 11.48
N ARG A 93 -5.18 18.80 10.81
CA ARG A 93 -6.21 18.73 9.79
C ARG A 93 -5.62 18.19 8.48
N ARG A 94 -6.03 17.00 8.12
CA ARG A 94 -5.87 16.55 6.73
C ARG A 94 -7.02 17.17 5.93
N ASP A 95 -6.69 18.14 5.09
CA ASP A 95 -7.67 18.67 4.16
C ASP A 95 -8.23 17.53 3.32
N GLY A 96 -9.54 17.34 3.33
CA GLY A 96 -10.22 16.44 2.40
C GLY A 96 -9.90 16.78 0.92
N LYS A 97 -9.32 17.96 0.65
CA LYS A 97 -8.71 18.35 -0.62
C LYS A 97 -7.39 17.63 -0.90
N ALA A 98 -6.56 17.34 0.12
CA ALA A 98 -5.35 16.52 -0.06
C ALA A 98 -5.71 15.07 -0.39
N LEU A 99 -6.80 14.54 0.18
CA LEU A 99 -7.37 13.23 -0.17
C LEU A 99 -7.99 13.21 -1.59
N LYS A 100 -8.33 14.37 -2.16
CA LYS A 100 -8.82 14.52 -3.54
C LYS A 100 -7.70 14.79 -4.55
N GLN A 101 -6.48 15.07 -4.10
CA GLN A 101 -5.34 15.18 -5.01
C GLN A 101 -4.99 13.77 -5.50
N LYS A 102 -4.85 13.62 -6.81
CA LYS A 102 -4.38 12.36 -7.41
C LYS A 102 -2.97 12.10 -6.89
N PRO A 103 -2.65 10.88 -6.44
CA PRO A 103 -1.26 10.48 -6.23
C PRO A 103 -0.46 10.80 -7.49
N LYS A 104 0.78 11.25 -7.34
CA LYS A 104 1.68 11.43 -8.50
C LYS A 104 1.70 10.12 -9.30
N THR A 105 1.57 10.22 -10.61
CA THR A 105 1.82 9.08 -11.50
C THR A 105 3.23 8.55 -11.23
N THR A 106 3.31 7.26 -10.99
CA THR A 106 4.56 6.53 -10.75
C THR A 106 5.56 6.84 -11.89
N ARG A 107 6.84 6.98 -11.57
CA ARG A 107 7.90 7.07 -12.59
C ARG A 107 7.72 5.90 -13.56
N ALA A 108 7.68 6.18 -14.85
CA ALA A 108 7.53 5.14 -15.87
C ALA A 108 8.66 4.11 -15.72
N ILE A 109 8.31 2.84 -15.75
CA ILE A 109 9.28 1.75 -15.76
C ILE A 109 10.13 1.91 -17.02
N THR A 110 11.45 1.88 -16.88
CA THR A 110 12.35 2.06 -18.02
C THR A 110 12.31 0.83 -18.93
N ALA A 111 12.58 1.02 -20.23
CA ALA A 111 12.70 -0.08 -21.19
C ALA A 111 13.73 -1.13 -20.71
N ARG A 112 14.87 -0.68 -20.16
CA ARG A 112 15.89 -1.56 -19.55
C ARG A 112 15.29 -2.44 -18.44
N THR A 113 14.48 -1.87 -17.54
CA THR A 113 13.85 -2.63 -16.44
C THR A 113 12.84 -3.63 -16.96
N LEU A 114 12.00 -3.23 -17.93
CA LEU A 114 11.02 -4.11 -18.55
C LEU A 114 11.71 -5.31 -19.23
N GLU A 115 12.74 -5.06 -20.02
CA GLU A 115 13.47 -6.12 -20.72
C GLU A 115 14.22 -7.06 -19.75
N ALA A 116 14.90 -6.50 -18.75
CA ALA A 116 15.73 -7.27 -17.82
C ALA A 116 14.95 -8.08 -16.79
N LEU A 117 13.78 -7.62 -16.36
CA LEU A 117 13.05 -8.19 -15.22
C LEU A 117 11.69 -8.74 -15.60
N VAL A 118 10.89 -8.02 -16.39
CA VAL A 118 9.49 -8.35 -16.62
C VAL A 118 9.32 -9.27 -17.83
N GLY A 119 10.06 -9.02 -18.88
CA GLY A 119 9.96 -9.71 -20.16
C GLY A 119 8.64 -9.39 -20.88
N THR A 120 8.32 -10.24 -21.85
CA THR A 120 7.03 -10.20 -22.57
C THR A 120 6.05 -11.22 -21.97
N TRP A 121 4.76 -10.97 -22.13
CA TRP A 121 3.70 -11.91 -21.82
C TRP A 121 2.62 -11.86 -22.88
N ASP A 122 1.89 -12.95 -23.01
CA ASP A 122 0.84 -13.10 -24.02
C ASP A 122 -0.51 -12.58 -23.50
N VAL A 123 -1.34 -12.07 -24.42
CA VAL A 123 -2.73 -11.74 -24.09
C VAL A 123 -3.59 -13.00 -24.25
N SER A 124 -3.60 -13.79 -23.18
CA SER A 124 -4.36 -15.03 -23.06
C SER A 124 -4.95 -15.14 -21.65
N PRO A 125 -6.02 -14.38 -21.34
CA PRO A 125 -6.54 -14.28 -19.98
C PRO A 125 -6.90 -15.62 -19.34
N PRO A 126 -6.81 -15.78 -18.01
CA PRO A 126 -7.26 -16.99 -17.31
C PRO A 126 -8.78 -17.18 -17.36
N VAL A 127 -9.51 -16.12 -17.68
CA VAL A 127 -10.96 -16.13 -17.90
C VAL A 127 -11.23 -15.93 -19.39
N GLU A 128 -12.24 -16.62 -19.93
CA GLU A 128 -12.65 -16.54 -21.32
C GLU A 128 -14.14 -16.19 -21.41
N LYS A 129 -14.52 -15.35 -22.36
CA LYS A 129 -15.91 -15.17 -22.80
C LYS A 129 -16.14 -15.89 -24.11
N ARG A 130 -17.09 -16.84 -24.13
CA ARG A 130 -17.44 -17.62 -25.31
C ARG A 130 -18.91 -17.45 -25.61
N TYR A 131 -19.23 -16.94 -26.80
CA TYR A 131 -20.62 -16.86 -27.29
C TYR A 131 -21.10 -18.23 -27.81
N LEU A 132 -22.30 -18.59 -27.42
CA LEU A 132 -22.92 -19.85 -27.76
C LEU A 132 -24.37 -19.63 -28.25
N GLU A 133 -24.74 -20.30 -29.31
CA GLU A 133 -26.13 -20.46 -29.77
C GLU A 133 -26.55 -21.88 -29.48
N LEU A 134 -27.45 -22.05 -28.53
CA LEU A 134 -27.91 -23.34 -28.06
C LEU A 134 -29.18 -23.71 -28.82
N PRO A 135 -29.36 -24.99 -29.26
CA PRO A 135 -30.63 -25.40 -29.78
C PRO A 135 -31.70 -25.37 -28.69
N PRO A 136 -32.88 -24.79 -28.91
CA PRO A 136 -33.97 -24.85 -27.95
C PRO A 136 -34.40 -26.30 -27.68
N PRO A 137 -34.90 -26.63 -26.45
CA PRO A 137 -35.40 -27.97 -26.16
C PRO A 137 -36.62 -28.31 -26.98
N THR A 138 -36.72 -29.59 -27.35
CA THR A 138 -37.88 -30.18 -27.99
C THR A 138 -38.34 -31.38 -27.17
N ILE A 139 -39.50 -31.99 -27.53
CA ILE A 139 -39.98 -33.21 -26.88
C ILE A 139 -38.97 -34.34 -27.04
N ASP A 140 -38.29 -34.40 -28.18
CA ASP A 140 -37.31 -35.44 -28.51
C ASP A 140 -35.90 -35.12 -27.97
N ASP A 141 -35.62 -33.84 -27.61
CA ASP A 141 -34.39 -33.40 -26.98
C ASP A 141 -34.71 -32.55 -25.72
N ASN A 142 -35.09 -33.23 -24.64
CA ASN A 142 -35.49 -32.66 -23.36
C ASN A 142 -34.40 -32.75 -22.30
N VAL A 143 -33.13 -32.75 -22.69
CA VAL A 143 -32.00 -32.79 -21.77
C VAL A 143 -31.97 -31.53 -20.89
N ALA A 144 -31.43 -31.69 -19.68
CA ALA A 144 -31.30 -30.58 -18.72
C ALA A 144 -30.57 -29.38 -19.33
N ASP A 145 -31.03 -28.17 -19.00
CA ASP A 145 -30.44 -26.90 -19.49
C ASP A 145 -28.91 -26.82 -19.26
N MET A 146 -28.44 -27.25 -18.08
CA MET A 146 -27.01 -27.29 -17.77
C MET A 146 -26.24 -28.27 -18.67
N ARG A 147 -26.80 -29.45 -18.94
CA ARG A 147 -26.15 -30.40 -19.82
C ARG A 147 -26.13 -29.92 -21.27
N ARG A 148 -27.15 -29.20 -21.71
CA ARG A 148 -27.22 -28.55 -23.03
C ARG A 148 -26.10 -27.50 -23.15
N LEU A 149 -25.92 -26.68 -22.12
CA LEU A 149 -24.84 -25.70 -22.04
C LEU A 149 -23.47 -26.39 -22.05
N SER A 150 -23.25 -27.41 -21.21
CA SER A 150 -21.99 -28.15 -21.14
C SER A 150 -21.62 -28.79 -22.49
N ARG A 151 -22.57 -29.40 -23.19
CA ARG A 151 -22.36 -29.96 -24.54
C ARG A 151 -21.88 -28.88 -25.51
N ALA A 152 -22.49 -27.70 -25.49
CA ALA A 152 -22.12 -26.61 -26.38
C ALA A 152 -20.73 -26.04 -26.06
N ILE A 153 -20.36 -25.96 -24.78
CA ILE A 153 -19.02 -25.55 -24.36
C ILE A 153 -17.96 -26.54 -24.85
N SER A 154 -18.23 -27.84 -24.74
CA SER A 154 -17.32 -28.92 -25.17
C SER A 154 -17.37 -29.21 -26.65
N ALA A 155 -18.27 -28.60 -27.41
CA ALA A 155 -18.42 -28.85 -28.86
C ALA A 155 -17.10 -28.48 -29.58
N GLY A 156 -16.60 -29.47 -30.38
CA GLY A 156 -15.34 -29.30 -31.13
C GLY A 156 -14.06 -29.61 -30.37
N CYS A 157 -14.16 -30.01 -29.11
CA CYS A 157 -13.01 -30.45 -28.31
C CYS A 157 -13.16 -31.92 -27.93
N HIS A 158 -12.32 -32.80 -28.50
CA HIS A 158 -12.41 -34.26 -28.28
C HIS A 158 -11.92 -34.71 -26.90
N ASP A 159 -10.98 -33.97 -26.28
CA ASP A 159 -10.32 -34.32 -25.01
C ASP A 159 -10.71 -33.41 -23.85
N CYS A 160 -11.67 -32.48 -24.05
CA CYS A 160 -12.12 -31.58 -23.02
C CYS A 160 -13.02 -32.29 -22.01
N LYS A 161 -12.70 -32.16 -20.73
CA LYS A 161 -13.59 -32.56 -19.66
C LYS A 161 -14.84 -31.68 -19.63
N GLU A 162 -15.95 -32.24 -19.18
CA GLU A 162 -17.18 -31.49 -18.98
C GLU A 162 -16.93 -30.33 -17.99
N PRO A 163 -17.34 -29.10 -18.32
CA PRO A 163 -17.07 -27.94 -17.44
C PRO A 163 -17.79 -28.09 -16.09
N THR A 164 -17.13 -27.61 -15.03
CA THR A 164 -17.69 -27.60 -13.68
C THR A 164 -18.37 -26.28 -13.36
N TYR A 165 -19.17 -26.28 -12.31
CA TYR A 165 -19.83 -25.08 -11.76
C TYR A 165 -20.01 -25.24 -10.25
N ASP A 166 -19.76 -24.17 -9.46
CA ASP A 166 -19.70 -24.26 -8.00
C ASP A 166 -20.84 -23.53 -7.28
N HIS A 167 -21.69 -22.83 -8.04
CA HIS A 167 -22.64 -21.90 -7.43
C HIS A 167 -24.10 -22.25 -7.77
N PRO A 168 -24.92 -22.55 -6.75
CA PRO A 168 -26.36 -22.83 -6.96
C PRO A 168 -27.11 -21.67 -7.62
N GLU A 169 -26.64 -20.42 -7.44
CA GLU A 169 -27.25 -19.25 -8.06
C GLU A 169 -27.21 -19.32 -9.58
N LEU A 170 -26.12 -19.83 -10.16
CA LEU A 170 -26.03 -20.04 -11.60
C LEU A 170 -27.18 -20.93 -12.08
N LEU A 171 -27.47 -22.01 -11.36
CA LEU A 171 -28.54 -22.94 -11.70
C LEU A 171 -29.94 -22.33 -11.53
N ARG A 172 -30.12 -21.41 -10.55
CA ARG A 172 -31.40 -20.70 -10.36
C ARG A 172 -31.71 -19.77 -11.52
N ASP A 173 -30.68 -19.06 -12.03
CA ASP A 173 -30.85 -18.06 -13.06
C ASP A 173 -30.83 -18.65 -14.48
N LEU A 174 -30.13 -19.77 -14.67
CA LEU A 174 -29.92 -20.44 -15.98
C LEU A 174 -31.18 -20.63 -16.82
N PRO A 175 -32.27 -21.26 -16.31
CA PRO A 175 -33.45 -21.55 -17.14
C PRO A 175 -34.16 -20.28 -17.61
N PHE A 176 -34.17 -19.24 -16.80
CA PHE A 176 -34.80 -17.97 -17.14
C PHE A 176 -33.92 -17.17 -18.12
N LEU A 177 -32.60 -17.17 -17.90
CA LEU A 177 -31.67 -16.48 -18.78
C LEU A 177 -31.66 -17.08 -20.18
N LEU A 178 -31.58 -18.43 -20.31
CA LEU A 178 -31.58 -19.12 -21.62
C LEU A 178 -32.83 -18.78 -22.42
N ARG A 179 -34.02 -18.87 -21.81
CA ARG A 179 -35.29 -18.60 -22.49
C ARG A 179 -35.46 -17.12 -22.84
N LYS A 180 -35.08 -16.20 -21.92
CA LYS A 180 -35.13 -14.75 -22.16
C LYS A 180 -34.17 -14.32 -23.27
N ALA A 181 -33.01 -14.99 -23.37
CA ALA A 181 -31.99 -14.72 -24.38
C ALA A 181 -32.20 -15.47 -25.72
N ASP A 182 -33.35 -16.12 -25.90
CA ASP A 182 -33.62 -16.93 -27.07
C ASP A 182 -32.47 -17.92 -27.36
N TRP A 183 -31.98 -18.57 -26.29
CA TRP A 183 -30.90 -19.58 -26.32
C TRP A 183 -29.54 -19.06 -26.84
N LYS A 184 -29.36 -17.74 -26.93
CA LYS A 184 -28.13 -17.07 -27.34
C LYS A 184 -27.46 -16.45 -26.11
N VAL A 185 -26.33 -16.98 -25.68
CA VAL A 185 -25.70 -16.62 -24.44
C VAL A 185 -24.18 -16.51 -24.58
N THR A 186 -23.57 -15.64 -23.76
CA THR A 186 -22.12 -15.63 -23.55
C THR A 186 -21.83 -16.31 -22.23
N VAL A 187 -21.07 -17.40 -22.27
CA VAL A 187 -20.56 -18.08 -21.08
C VAL A 187 -19.22 -17.47 -20.68
N ILE A 188 -19.04 -17.29 -19.36
CA ILE A 188 -17.77 -16.86 -18.76
C ILE A 188 -17.13 -18.07 -18.10
N LEU A 189 -15.97 -18.46 -18.61
CA LEU A 189 -15.22 -19.63 -18.20
C LEU A 189 -13.92 -19.24 -17.51
N LEU A 190 -13.67 -19.77 -16.34
CA LEU A 190 -12.34 -19.80 -15.74
C LEU A 190 -11.62 -21.04 -16.25
N ARG A 191 -10.52 -20.84 -16.97
CA ARG A 191 -9.74 -21.94 -17.55
C ARG A 191 -9.15 -22.83 -16.46
N GLY A 192 -9.21 -24.13 -16.65
CA GLY A 192 -8.65 -25.11 -15.74
C GLY A 192 -7.17 -24.88 -15.43
N LYS A 193 -6.74 -25.16 -14.22
CA LYS A 193 -5.35 -24.97 -13.76
C LYS A 193 -4.36 -25.91 -14.43
N ARG A 194 -4.83 -27.04 -14.93
CA ARG A 194 -4.04 -28.06 -15.64
C ARG A 194 -4.84 -28.57 -16.83
N VAL A 195 -4.16 -29.15 -17.80
CA VAL A 195 -4.81 -29.82 -18.92
C VAL A 195 -5.86 -30.83 -18.46
N GLU A 196 -5.66 -31.43 -17.30
CA GLU A 196 -6.54 -32.42 -16.68
C GLU A 196 -7.70 -31.81 -15.87
N GLU A 197 -7.63 -30.55 -15.48
CA GLU A 197 -8.71 -29.87 -14.75
C GLU A 197 -9.70 -29.24 -15.74
N PRO A 198 -11.02 -29.52 -15.58
CA PRO A 198 -12.03 -28.90 -16.44
C PRO A 198 -12.12 -27.39 -16.23
N ASP A 199 -12.54 -26.70 -17.28
CA ASP A 199 -12.94 -25.30 -17.18
C ASP A 199 -14.11 -25.16 -16.19
N ARG A 200 -14.20 -24.00 -15.54
CA ARG A 200 -15.26 -23.71 -14.57
C ARG A 200 -16.16 -22.59 -15.11
N ILE A 201 -17.44 -22.84 -15.17
CA ILE A 201 -18.42 -21.81 -15.49
C ILE A 201 -18.57 -20.88 -14.29
N ILE A 202 -18.19 -19.61 -14.44
CA ILE A 202 -18.26 -18.61 -13.39
C ILE A 202 -19.34 -17.55 -13.62
N GLY A 203 -19.92 -17.51 -14.82
CA GLY A 203 -21.01 -16.60 -15.16
C GLY A 203 -21.63 -16.87 -16.52
N LEU A 204 -22.80 -16.25 -16.73
CA LEU A 204 -23.56 -16.26 -17.98
C LEU A 204 -24.13 -14.87 -18.23
N GLU A 205 -24.12 -14.45 -19.48
CA GLU A 205 -24.68 -13.18 -19.93
C GLU A 205 -25.59 -13.42 -21.14
N PRO A 206 -26.71 -12.68 -21.29
CA PRO A 206 -27.59 -12.81 -22.44
C PRO A 206 -26.96 -12.20 -23.69
N GLY A 207 -27.14 -12.90 -24.84
CA GLY A 207 -26.64 -12.45 -26.13
C GLY A 207 -25.13 -12.55 -26.29
N ASN A 208 -24.58 -11.88 -27.29
CA ASN A 208 -23.15 -11.82 -27.56
C ASN A 208 -22.53 -10.61 -26.87
N THR A 209 -21.79 -10.86 -25.78
CA THR A 209 -21.08 -9.83 -24.98
C THR A 209 -19.55 -9.96 -25.05
N THR A 210 -19.03 -10.76 -25.98
CA THR A 210 -17.59 -11.02 -26.11
C THR A 210 -16.75 -9.77 -26.38
N SER A 211 -17.33 -8.73 -27.00
CA SER A 211 -16.66 -7.44 -27.22
C SER A 211 -16.51 -6.62 -25.94
N LYS A 212 -17.31 -6.88 -24.89
CA LYS A 212 -17.23 -6.25 -23.58
C LYS A 212 -16.47 -7.17 -22.61
N PHE A 213 -15.18 -7.22 -22.75
CA PHE A 213 -14.34 -8.13 -21.99
C PHE A 213 -13.24 -7.37 -21.27
N TYR A 214 -13.57 -6.91 -20.06
CA TYR A 214 -12.66 -6.07 -19.25
C TYR A 214 -12.27 -6.78 -17.97
N GLY A 215 -11.01 -6.64 -17.59
CA GLY A 215 -10.47 -7.06 -16.31
C GLY A 215 -9.97 -5.88 -15.51
N LEU A 216 -10.05 -5.96 -14.19
CA LEU A 216 -9.55 -4.94 -13.28
C LEU A 216 -8.41 -5.50 -12.42
N ALA A 217 -7.21 -4.94 -12.58
CA ALA A 217 -6.08 -5.17 -11.66
C ALA A 217 -6.15 -4.17 -10.52
N VAL A 218 -5.96 -4.64 -9.29
CA VAL A 218 -6.07 -3.81 -8.08
C VAL A 218 -4.91 -4.08 -7.13
N ASP A 219 -4.30 -3.01 -6.63
CA ASP A 219 -3.37 -3.02 -5.51
C ASP A 219 -4.04 -2.36 -4.31
N ILE A 220 -4.21 -3.12 -3.21
CA ILE A 220 -4.88 -2.67 -1.98
C ILE A 220 -3.82 -2.33 -0.93
N GLY A 221 -3.22 -1.16 -1.10
CA GLY A 221 -2.25 -0.66 -0.14
C GLY A 221 -2.88 -0.17 1.17
N THR A 222 -2.08 -0.14 2.22
CA THR A 222 -2.46 0.46 3.51
C THR A 222 -2.86 1.92 3.34
N THR A 223 -2.14 2.66 2.51
CA THR A 223 -2.31 4.10 2.29
C THR A 223 -3.16 4.40 1.06
N THR A 224 -2.96 3.69 -0.04
CA THR A 224 -3.56 3.99 -1.35
C THR A 224 -4.08 2.72 -2.00
N VAL A 225 -5.28 2.78 -2.57
CA VAL A 225 -5.82 1.73 -3.44
C VAL A 225 -5.68 2.19 -4.88
N CYS A 226 -5.01 1.38 -5.70
CA CYS A 226 -4.78 1.64 -7.12
C CYS A 226 -5.52 0.61 -7.97
N GLY A 227 -6.09 1.05 -9.10
CA GLY A 227 -6.75 0.16 -10.04
C GLY A 227 -6.42 0.48 -11.49
N VAL A 228 -6.31 -0.56 -12.32
CA VAL A 228 -6.06 -0.48 -13.76
C VAL A 228 -7.07 -1.36 -14.49
N LEU A 229 -7.83 -0.76 -15.39
CA LEU A 229 -8.77 -1.48 -16.26
C LEU A 229 -8.07 -1.85 -17.57
N ILE A 230 -8.21 -3.11 -17.95
CA ILE A 230 -7.59 -3.67 -19.15
C ILE A 230 -8.68 -4.27 -20.04
N ASP A 231 -8.64 -3.96 -21.33
CA ASP A 231 -9.37 -4.69 -22.35
C ASP A 231 -8.69 -6.04 -22.57
N LEU A 232 -9.35 -7.11 -22.20
CA LEU A 232 -8.79 -8.46 -22.22
C LEU A 232 -8.76 -9.08 -23.62
N ASN A 233 -9.45 -8.49 -24.60
CA ASN A 233 -9.32 -8.91 -26.00
C ASN A 233 -8.00 -8.43 -26.61
N SER A 234 -7.51 -7.27 -26.20
CA SER A 234 -6.31 -6.63 -26.79
C SER A 234 -5.12 -6.50 -25.83
N GLY A 235 -5.32 -6.70 -24.52
CA GLY A 235 -4.32 -6.44 -23.50
C GLY A 235 -4.09 -4.94 -23.21
N LYS A 236 -4.85 -4.04 -23.84
CA LYS A 236 -4.67 -2.60 -23.74
C LYS A 236 -5.18 -2.07 -22.40
N ILE A 237 -4.34 -1.26 -21.74
CA ILE A 237 -4.77 -0.47 -20.58
C ILE A 237 -5.74 0.61 -21.05
N MET A 238 -6.96 0.58 -20.53
CA MET A 238 -8.04 1.51 -20.87
C MET A 238 -8.04 2.75 -19.97
N ALA A 239 -7.87 2.55 -18.69
CA ALA A 239 -7.78 3.63 -17.69
C ALA A 239 -7.16 3.13 -16.39
N GLU A 240 -6.65 4.08 -15.63
CA GLU A 240 -6.17 3.88 -14.27
C GLU A 240 -6.79 4.91 -13.32
N ALA A 241 -6.95 4.54 -12.07
CA ALA A 241 -7.33 5.43 -10.99
C ALA A 241 -6.71 4.97 -9.68
N SER A 242 -6.56 5.92 -8.77
CA SER A 242 -6.13 5.66 -7.41
C SER A 242 -6.88 6.55 -6.43
N ALA A 243 -7.04 6.06 -5.21
CA ALA A 243 -7.66 6.79 -4.12
C ALA A 243 -6.95 6.47 -2.80
N TYR A 244 -6.93 7.42 -1.87
CA TYR A 244 -6.46 7.14 -0.52
C TYR A 244 -7.41 6.14 0.15
N ASN A 245 -6.84 5.15 0.84
CA ASN A 245 -7.61 4.15 1.57
C ASN A 245 -8.37 4.81 2.72
N ALA A 246 -9.71 4.79 2.65
CA ALA A 246 -10.57 5.43 3.65
C ALA A 246 -10.45 4.81 5.05
N GLN A 247 -9.79 3.67 5.20
CA GLN A 247 -9.47 3.08 6.50
C GLN A 247 -8.48 3.92 7.31
N ILE A 248 -7.79 4.89 6.70
CA ILE A 248 -6.82 5.76 7.37
C ILE A 248 -7.42 6.53 8.54
N GLY A 249 -8.73 6.81 8.51
CA GLY A 249 -9.44 7.43 9.63
C GLY A 249 -9.53 6.55 10.89
N TYR A 250 -9.28 5.25 10.74
CA TYR A 250 -9.37 4.24 11.80
C TYR A 250 -8.00 3.70 12.23
N GLY A 251 -6.97 3.95 11.45
CA GLY A 251 -5.57 3.58 11.72
C GLY A 251 -4.69 3.88 10.51
N GLU A 252 -3.53 4.47 10.74
CA GLU A 252 -2.61 4.87 9.66
C GLU A 252 -1.77 3.69 9.15
N ASP A 253 -1.50 2.72 10.01
CA ASP A 253 -0.73 1.51 9.72
C ASP A 253 -1.57 0.24 9.94
N VAL A 254 -0.98 -0.91 9.60
CA VAL A 254 -1.64 -2.21 9.70
C VAL A 254 -1.95 -2.59 11.17
N ILE A 255 -1.03 -2.29 12.09
CA ILE A 255 -1.18 -2.65 13.51
C ILE A 255 -2.34 -1.89 14.15
N SER A 256 -2.42 -0.57 13.94
CA SER A 256 -3.51 0.25 14.43
C SER A 256 -4.86 -0.17 13.87
N ARG A 257 -4.93 -0.66 12.63
CA ARG A 257 -6.16 -1.23 12.05
C ARG A 257 -6.52 -2.57 12.67
N ILE A 258 -5.56 -3.45 12.93
CA ILE A 258 -5.81 -4.70 13.64
C ILE A 258 -6.38 -4.42 15.03
N VAL A 259 -5.81 -3.45 15.78
CA VAL A 259 -6.33 -3.02 17.08
C VAL A 259 -7.74 -2.47 16.96
N TYR A 260 -8.01 -1.64 15.96
CA TYR A 260 -9.35 -1.09 15.73
C TYR A 260 -10.36 -2.17 15.36
N ALA A 261 -9.98 -3.18 14.58
CA ALA A 261 -10.85 -4.29 14.21
C ALA A 261 -11.42 -5.05 15.43
N GLN A 262 -10.69 -5.06 16.56
CA GLN A 262 -11.11 -5.74 17.80
C GLN A 262 -12.18 -4.96 18.58
N ARG A 263 -12.51 -3.72 18.19
CA ARG A 263 -13.60 -2.95 18.80
C ARG A 263 -14.95 -3.45 18.30
N PRO A 264 -16.04 -3.30 19.09
CA PRO A 264 -17.38 -3.64 18.62
C PRO A 264 -17.70 -2.97 17.28
N GLY A 265 -18.00 -3.78 16.24
CA GLY A 265 -18.24 -3.29 14.87
C GLY A 265 -17.00 -2.81 14.10
N GLY A 266 -15.80 -2.85 14.68
CA GLY A 266 -14.58 -2.32 14.09
C GLY A 266 -14.16 -3.04 12.80
N LEU A 267 -14.21 -4.38 12.78
CA LEU A 267 -13.92 -5.18 11.60
C LEU A 267 -14.84 -4.79 10.43
N LYS A 268 -16.15 -4.75 10.69
CA LYS A 268 -17.13 -4.37 9.66
C LYS A 268 -16.90 -2.96 9.13
N ALA A 269 -16.64 -2.00 10.03
CA ALA A 269 -16.34 -0.62 9.63
C ALA A 269 -15.11 -0.52 8.73
N LEU A 270 -14.04 -1.26 9.05
CA LEU A 270 -12.83 -1.30 8.22
C LEU A 270 -13.10 -1.95 6.86
N GLN A 271 -13.84 -3.06 6.81
CA GLN A 271 -14.24 -3.69 5.56
C GLN A 271 -15.05 -2.74 4.68
N GLU A 272 -16.09 -2.12 5.22
CA GLU A 272 -16.92 -1.15 4.49
C GLU A 272 -16.09 0.00 3.92
N LYS A 273 -15.04 0.46 4.61
CA LYS A 273 -14.18 1.56 4.14
C LYS A 273 -13.23 1.17 3.02
N VAL A 274 -12.64 -0.01 3.06
CA VAL A 274 -11.79 -0.46 1.92
C VAL A 274 -12.65 -0.75 0.70
N VAL A 275 -13.81 -1.38 0.87
CA VAL A 275 -14.77 -1.64 -0.21
C VAL A 275 -15.30 -0.32 -0.80
N TYR A 276 -15.64 0.67 0.04
CA TYR A 276 -15.99 2.00 -0.42
C TYR A 276 -14.90 2.63 -1.27
N THR A 277 -13.63 2.53 -0.83
CA THR A 277 -12.50 3.08 -1.59
C THR A 277 -12.36 2.38 -2.94
N LEU A 278 -12.46 1.05 -2.98
CA LEU A 278 -12.38 0.28 -4.22
C LEU A 278 -13.54 0.61 -5.17
N ASN A 279 -14.76 0.74 -4.65
CA ASN A 279 -15.92 1.15 -5.45
C ASN A 279 -15.73 2.55 -6.08
N ASN A 280 -15.14 3.50 -5.35
CA ASN A 280 -14.80 4.83 -5.89
C ASN A 280 -13.74 4.76 -7.00
N VAL A 281 -12.75 3.87 -6.86
CA VAL A 281 -11.75 3.62 -7.92
C VAL A 281 -12.43 3.03 -9.16
N ILE A 282 -13.28 2.03 -8.99
CA ILE A 282 -14.07 1.41 -10.09
C ILE A 282 -14.93 2.48 -10.79
N GLU A 283 -15.71 3.25 -10.04
CA GLU A 283 -16.56 4.30 -10.59
C GLU A 283 -15.75 5.34 -11.40
N THR A 284 -14.60 5.76 -10.86
CA THR A 284 -13.72 6.72 -11.53
C THR A 284 -13.19 6.17 -12.85
N ILE A 285 -12.77 4.92 -12.87
CA ILE A 285 -12.28 4.22 -14.07
C ILE A 285 -13.40 4.09 -15.10
N CYS A 286 -14.57 3.59 -14.68
CA CYS A 286 -15.72 3.40 -15.56
C CYS A 286 -16.18 4.70 -16.21
N LYS A 287 -16.22 5.80 -15.44
CA LYS A 287 -16.53 7.13 -15.97
C LYS A 287 -15.53 7.64 -17.01
N LYS A 288 -14.22 7.36 -16.84
CA LYS A 288 -13.18 7.75 -17.79
C LYS A 288 -13.29 7.04 -19.13
N VAL A 289 -13.73 5.77 -19.12
CA VAL A 289 -13.82 4.92 -20.31
C VAL A 289 -15.22 4.93 -20.94
N GLY A 290 -16.24 5.31 -20.17
CA GLY A 290 -17.64 5.30 -20.62
C GLY A 290 -18.28 3.92 -20.59
N ILE A 291 -17.87 3.04 -19.64
CA ILE A 291 -18.44 1.71 -19.42
C ILE A 291 -19.18 1.64 -18.09
N ASN A 292 -19.94 0.58 -17.89
CA ASN A 292 -20.57 0.28 -16.60
C ASN A 292 -19.67 -0.65 -15.78
N ALA A 293 -19.74 -0.57 -14.45
CA ALA A 293 -19.04 -1.51 -13.58
C ALA A 293 -19.46 -2.98 -13.81
N ALA A 294 -20.68 -3.18 -14.32
CA ALA A 294 -21.17 -4.50 -14.72
C ALA A 294 -20.47 -5.09 -15.97
N ASP A 295 -19.76 -4.28 -16.75
CA ASP A 295 -19.00 -4.76 -17.90
C ASP A 295 -17.64 -5.37 -17.49
N ILE A 296 -17.18 -5.16 -16.22
CA ILE A 296 -15.99 -5.80 -15.67
C ILE A 296 -16.28 -7.29 -15.48
N THR A 297 -15.44 -8.15 -16.03
CA THR A 297 -15.65 -9.60 -16.03
C THR A 297 -15.04 -10.28 -14.80
N TYR A 298 -13.85 -9.86 -14.37
CA TYR A 298 -13.21 -10.33 -13.14
C TYR A 298 -12.19 -9.32 -12.61
N ILE A 299 -11.82 -9.50 -11.33
CA ILE A 299 -10.89 -8.62 -10.61
C ILE A 299 -9.73 -9.45 -10.10
N MET A 300 -8.50 -9.01 -10.38
CA MET A 300 -7.26 -9.54 -9.80
C MET A 300 -6.70 -8.55 -8.82
N SER A 301 -6.49 -8.97 -7.58
CA SER A 301 -6.06 -8.06 -6.51
C SER A 301 -4.88 -8.62 -5.72
N ALA A 302 -4.05 -7.72 -5.24
CA ALA A 302 -3.00 -7.99 -4.27
C ALA A 302 -3.01 -6.92 -3.19
N GLY A 303 -2.49 -7.25 -2.03
CA GLY A 303 -2.34 -6.35 -0.91
C GLY A 303 -1.56 -7.04 0.21
N ASN A 304 -1.16 -6.28 1.23
CA ASN A 304 -0.56 -6.93 2.39
C ASN A 304 -1.59 -7.81 3.09
N THR A 305 -1.12 -8.78 3.86
CA THR A 305 -1.96 -9.82 4.48
C THR A 305 -3.11 -9.23 5.30
N THR A 306 -2.86 -8.13 6.04
CA THR A 306 -3.89 -7.45 6.83
C THR A 306 -4.96 -6.83 5.92
N MET A 307 -4.57 -6.17 4.83
CA MET A 307 -5.54 -5.55 3.91
C MET A 307 -6.39 -6.59 3.19
N GLU A 308 -5.82 -7.72 2.82
CA GLU A 308 -6.58 -8.84 2.24
C GLU A 308 -7.59 -9.42 3.23
N HIS A 309 -7.20 -9.63 4.51
CA HIS A 309 -8.14 -10.07 5.57
C HIS A 309 -9.28 -9.06 5.75
N LEU A 310 -8.96 -7.77 5.87
CA LEU A 310 -9.96 -6.72 6.05
C LEU A 310 -10.90 -6.59 4.84
N LEU A 311 -10.40 -6.78 3.62
CA LEU A 311 -11.23 -6.73 2.42
C LEU A 311 -12.30 -7.81 2.42
N VAL A 312 -11.92 -9.05 2.74
CA VAL A 312 -12.86 -10.17 2.76
C VAL A 312 -13.59 -10.34 4.09
N GLY A 313 -13.34 -9.46 5.07
CA GLY A 313 -14.04 -9.44 6.36
C GLY A 313 -13.57 -10.50 7.35
N LEU A 314 -12.32 -10.96 7.25
CA LEU A 314 -11.70 -11.88 8.19
C LEU A 314 -11.03 -11.12 9.34
N ASP A 315 -11.14 -11.65 10.56
CA ASP A 315 -10.56 -11.03 11.75
C ASP A 315 -9.01 -11.11 11.72
N PRO A 316 -8.30 -9.96 11.66
CA PRO A 316 -6.85 -9.94 11.56
C PRO A 316 -6.14 -10.08 12.92
N LYS A 317 -6.82 -10.39 14.01
CA LYS A 317 -6.28 -10.37 15.38
C LYS A 317 -4.95 -11.08 15.50
N PHE A 318 -4.88 -12.33 15.04
CA PHE A 318 -3.71 -13.20 15.21
C PHE A 318 -2.55 -12.88 14.24
N LEU A 319 -2.73 -11.95 13.31
CA LEU A 319 -1.63 -11.46 12.50
C LEU A 319 -0.59 -10.68 13.33
N ARG A 320 -1.01 -10.06 14.45
CA ARG A 320 -0.13 -9.28 15.34
C ARG A 320 0.24 -9.98 16.65
N GLU A 321 -0.39 -11.09 16.97
CA GLU A 321 -0.13 -11.85 18.20
C GLU A 321 0.76 -13.05 17.88
N ALA A 322 1.88 -13.21 18.60
CA ALA A 322 2.75 -14.36 18.40
C ALA A 322 1.97 -15.68 18.56
N PRO A 323 2.17 -16.65 17.68
CA PRO A 323 3.21 -16.79 16.66
C PRO A 323 2.88 -16.18 15.26
N TYR A 324 2.06 -15.14 15.16
CA TYR A 324 1.75 -14.37 13.94
C TYR A 324 1.17 -15.21 12.80
N VAL A 325 0.04 -15.87 13.05
CA VAL A 325 -0.56 -16.82 12.10
C VAL A 325 -1.73 -16.21 11.35
N PRO A 326 -1.69 -16.14 10.01
CA PRO A 326 -2.85 -15.74 9.19
C PRO A 326 -3.93 -16.82 9.20
N ILE A 327 -5.19 -16.43 8.97
CA ILE A 327 -6.32 -17.39 8.87
C ILE A 327 -6.11 -18.31 7.66
N CYS A 328 -5.66 -17.76 6.54
CA CYS A 328 -5.30 -18.52 5.37
C CYS A 328 -4.19 -17.81 4.58
N SER A 329 -3.37 -18.59 3.89
CA SER A 329 -2.35 -18.06 2.97
C SER A 329 -2.84 -17.95 1.53
N GLN A 330 -3.93 -18.65 1.18
CA GLN A 330 -4.56 -18.62 -0.14
C GLN A 330 -6.07 -18.44 0.06
N PHE A 331 -6.57 -17.33 -0.45
CA PHE A 331 -7.99 -17.01 -0.34
C PHE A 331 -8.81 -17.80 -1.38
N PRO A 332 -10.02 -18.22 -1.01
CA PRO A 332 -10.93 -18.84 -1.98
C PRO A 332 -11.37 -17.81 -3.02
N LEU A 333 -11.78 -18.33 -4.19
CA LEU A 333 -12.38 -17.51 -5.23
C LEU A 333 -13.66 -16.85 -4.69
N THR A 334 -13.62 -15.55 -4.52
CA THR A 334 -14.66 -14.78 -3.84
C THR A 334 -15.57 -14.07 -4.86
N ARG A 335 -16.87 -14.07 -4.64
CA ARG A 335 -17.80 -13.23 -5.40
C ARG A 335 -17.65 -11.78 -4.96
N ALA A 336 -17.32 -10.89 -5.90
CA ALA A 336 -17.10 -9.48 -5.60
C ALA A 336 -18.33 -8.83 -4.93
N ALA A 337 -19.53 -9.13 -5.41
CA ALA A 337 -20.79 -8.63 -4.83
C ALA A 337 -21.03 -9.13 -3.40
N ALA A 338 -20.54 -10.32 -3.01
CA ALA A 338 -20.73 -10.87 -1.67
C ALA A 338 -20.00 -10.06 -0.57
N ILE A 339 -18.96 -9.32 -0.96
CA ILE A 339 -18.21 -8.44 -0.05
C ILE A 339 -18.52 -6.95 -0.27
N GLY A 340 -19.56 -6.64 -1.08
CA GLY A 340 -20.03 -5.27 -1.29
C GLY A 340 -19.33 -4.50 -2.43
N ILE A 341 -18.52 -5.16 -3.25
CA ILE A 341 -17.95 -4.54 -4.46
C ILE A 341 -19.06 -4.39 -5.50
N GLN A 342 -19.24 -3.16 -6.00
CA GLN A 342 -20.24 -2.79 -7.00
C GLN A 342 -19.78 -3.22 -8.40
N ALA A 343 -20.12 -4.45 -8.76
CA ALA A 343 -19.83 -5.05 -10.05
C ALA A 343 -20.97 -6.02 -10.41
N HIS A 344 -20.92 -6.63 -11.61
CA HIS A 344 -21.88 -7.66 -11.99
C HIS A 344 -21.87 -8.81 -10.94
N PRO A 345 -23.02 -9.40 -10.59
CA PRO A 345 -23.08 -10.48 -9.58
C PRO A 345 -22.18 -11.68 -9.86
N SER A 346 -21.87 -11.96 -11.13
CA SER A 346 -20.96 -13.05 -11.53
C SER A 346 -19.48 -12.74 -11.39
N VAL A 347 -19.09 -11.47 -11.14
CA VAL A 347 -17.69 -11.06 -11.06
C VAL A 347 -16.98 -11.78 -9.92
N ARG A 348 -15.83 -12.36 -10.24
CA ARG A 348 -14.97 -13.03 -9.27
C ARG A 348 -13.78 -12.15 -8.92
N LEU A 349 -13.45 -12.13 -7.63
CA LEU A 349 -12.26 -11.54 -7.07
C LEU A 349 -11.24 -12.64 -6.81
N PHE A 350 -10.07 -12.50 -7.43
CA PHE A 350 -8.88 -13.30 -7.16
C PHE A 350 -7.92 -12.49 -6.30
N LEU A 351 -7.43 -13.08 -5.22
CA LEU A 351 -6.39 -12.50 -4.38
C LEU A 351 -5.08 -13.26 -4.61
N TYR A 352 -3.96 -12.54 -4.53
CA TYR A 352 -2.66 -13.17 -4.47
C TYR A 352 -2.49 -13.92 -3.15
N PRO A 353 -1.71 -14.99 -3.11
CA PRO A 353 -1.42 -15.67 -1.85
C PRO A 353 -0.47 -14.85 -0.98
N SER A 354 -0.67 -14.93 0.35
CA SER A 354 0.15 -14.25 1.36
C SER A 354 0.98 -15.27 2.15
N PRO A 355 2.32 -15.24 2.07
CA PRO A 355 3.17 -16.24 2.73
C PRO A 355 3.21 -16.09 4.25
N ALA A 356 3.04 -14.88 4.80
CA ALA A 356 3.12 -14.62 6.22
C ALA A 356 2.24 -13.45 6.66
N SER A 357 2.17 -13.19 7.95
CA SER A 357 1.36 -12.10 8.52
C SER A 357 1.79 -10.72 8.05
N TYR A 358 3.09 -10.53 7.84
CA TYR A 358 3.68 -9.24 7.43
C TYR A 358 4.26 -9.25 6.02
N VAL A 359 4.17 -10.37 5.29
CA VAL A 359 4.52 -10.46 3.88
C VAL A 359 3.30 -10.94 3.13
N GLY A 360 2.69 -10.07 2.36
CA GLY A 360 1.39 -10.28 1.74
C GLY A 360 1.43 -10.63 0.27
N GLY A 361 0.24 -10.65 -0.33
CA GLY A 361 0.04 -10.89 -1.75
C GLY A 361 0.65 -9.82 -2.63
N ASP A 362 0.82 -8.59 -2.13
CA ASP A 362 1.53 -7.49 -2.78
C ASP A 362 2.98 -7.86 -3.11
N ILE A 363 3.68 -8.49 -2.15
CA ILE A 363 5.07 -8.92 -2.33
C ILE A 363 5.15 -10.12 -3.26
N VAL A 364 4.26 -11.11 -3.11
CA VAL A 364 4.20 -12.24 -4.06
C VAL A 364 3.91 -11.74 -5.48
N SER A 365 3.01 -10.76 -5.63
CA SER A 365 2.69 -10.12 -6.89
C SER A 365 3.89 -9.39 -7.49
N GLY A 366 4.65 -8.63 -6.68
CA GLY A 366 5.84 -7.92 -7.10
C GLY A 366 6.97 -8.85 -7.55
N VAL A 367 7.26 -9.89 -6.77
CA VAL A 367 8.24 -10.94 -7.09
C VAL A 367 7.84 -11.69 -8.36
N HIS A 368 6.55 -11.98 -8.52
CA HIS A 368 6.01 -12.57 -9.73
C HIS A 368 6.19 -11.66 -10.96
N ALA A 369 5.94 -10.36 -10.80
CA ALA A 369 6.09 -9.38 -11.88
C ALA A 369 7.53 -9.34 -12.42
N CYS A 370 8.54 -9.35 -11.54
CA CYS A 370 9.95 -9.31 -11.93
C CYS A 370 10.56 -10.69 -12.23
N GLN A 371 9.75 -11.75 -12.28
CA GLN A 371 10.16 -13.12 -12.62
C GLN A 371 11.34 -13.66 -11.81
N LEU A 372 11.47 -13.26 -10.55
CA LEU A 372 12.55 -13.70 -9.68
C LEU A 372 12.64 -15.24 -9.58
N HIS A 373 11.48 -15.90 -9.51
CA HIS A 373 11.32 -17.35 -9.47
C HIS A 373 11.76 -18.10 -10.74
N LYS A 374 12.18 -17.37 -11.78
CA LYS A 374 12.69 -17.92 -13.05
C LYS A 374 14.10 -17.48 -13.37
N SER A 375 14.66 -16.58 -12.57
CA SER A 375 15.98 -16.02 -12.78
C SER A 375 17.04 -16.75 -11.97
N ALA A 376 18.14 -17.14 -12.59
CA ALA A 376 19.30 -17.65 -11.88
C ALA A 376 20.07 -16.56 -11.13
N ALA A 377 19.84 -15.28 -11.47
CA ALA A 377 20.51 -14.14 -10.86
C ALA A 377 20.06 -13.95 -9.41
N LEU A 378 21.02 -13.89 -8.47
CA LEU A 378 20.73 -13.59 -7.07
C LEU A 378 20.23 -12.16 -6.95
N THR A 379 19.00 -12.02 -6.53
CA THR A 379 18.28 -10.74 -6.52
C THR A 379 17.81 -10.39 -5.12
N LEU A 380 18.10 -9.14 -4.72
CA LEU A 380 17.47 -8.49 -3.55
C LEU A 380 16.31 -7.64 -4.05
N PHE A 381 15.08 -8.05 -3.74
CA PHE A 381 13.86 -7.29 -3.99
C PHE A 381 13.48 -6.55 -2.72
N ILE A 382 13.23 -5.24 -2.83
CA ILE A 382 12.87 -4.36 -1.72
C ILE A 382 11.61 -3.61 -2.10
N ASP A 383 10.54 -3.78 -1.34
CA ASP A 383 9.37 -2.89 -1.40
C ASP A 383 9.45 -1.89 -0.25
N ILE A 384 9.54 -0.62 -0.60
CA ILE A 384 9.59 0.46 0.39
C ILE A 384 8.25 1.18 0.40
N GLY A 385 7.40 0.81 1.34
CA GLY A 385 6.09 1.39 1.60
C GLY A 385 5.99 1.93 3.03
N THR A 386 4.83 1.76 3.64
CA THR A 386 4.60 2.03 5.07
C THR A 386 5.40 1.06 5.94
N ASN A 387 5.52 -0.19 5.50
CA ASN A 387 6.48 -1.17 5.97
C ASN A 387 7.60 -1.31 4.94
N GLY A 388 8.63 -2.06 5.27
CA GLY A 388 9.68 -2.44 4.34
C GLY A 388 9.70 -3.95 4.21
N GLU A 389 9.29 -4.46 3.06
CA GLU A 389 9.33 -5.88 2.79
C GLU A 389 10.51 -6.21 1.88
N ILE A 390 11.16 -7.34 2.19
CA ILE A 390 12.39 -7.77 1.53
C ILE A 390 12.23 -9.20 1.05
N VAL A 391 12.72 -9.48 -0.15
CA VAL A 391 12.87 -10.85 -0.66
C VAL A 391 14.26 -11.00 -1.25
N ILE A 392 14.96 -12.07 -0.89
CA ILE A 392 16.25 -12.45 -1.45
C ILE A 392 16.14 -13.85 -2.03
N GLY A 393 16.74 -14.06 -3.19
CA GLY A 393 16.83 -15.38 -3.80
C GLY A 393 16.91 -15.36 -5.31
N ASN A 394 16.58 -16.51 -5.88
CA ASN A 394 16.61 -16.79 -7.29
C ASN A 394 15.55 -17.85 -7.66
N GLN A 395 15.68 -18.50 -8.80
CA GLN A 395 14.74 -19.53 -9.26
C GLN A 395 14.65 -20.78 -8.36
N GLU A 396 15.62 -21.03 -7.48
CA GLU A 396 15.69 -22.23 -6.67
C GLU A 396 15.05 -22.04 -5.28
N TRP A 397 15.18 -20.86 -4.71
CA TRP A 397 14.68 -20.51 -3.37
C TRP A 397 14.45 -19.01 -3.23
N LEU A 398 13.51 -18.64 -2.38
CA LEU A 398 13.20 -17.26 -2.00
C LEU A 398 13.05 -17.19 -0.47
N VAL A 399 13.79 -16.29 0.17
CA VAL A 399 13.62 -15.97 1.59
C VAL A 399 13.07 -14.55 1.70
N CYS A 400 12.04 -14.37 2.51
CA CYS A 400 11.38 -13.07 2.68
C CYS A 400 11.25 -12.67 4.14
N ALA A 401 11.25 -11.40 4.40
CA ALA A 401 11.00 -10.83 5.72
C ALA A 401 10.32 -9.46 5.60
N ALA A 402 9.70 -9.03 6.70
CA ALA A 402 9.20 -7.66 6.86
C ALA A 402 10.05 -6.91 7.89
N CYS A 403 10.46 -5.70 7.54
CA CYS A 403 11.19 -4.79 8.42
C CYS A 403 10.24 -3.76 9.01
N SER A 404 10.27 -3.59 10.32
CA SER A 404 9.52 -2.53 11.01
C SER A 404 10.21 -1.17 10.81
N ALA A 405 10.26 -0.69 9.57
CA ALA A 405 10.89 0.59 9.22
C ALA A 405 10.15 1.79 9.83
N GLY A 406 8.87 1.64 10.14
CA GLY A 406 8.04 2.75 10.60
C GLY A 406 7.73 3.73 9.45
N PRO A 407 6.88 4.73 9.71
CA PRO A 407 6.34 5.58 8.65
C PRO A 407 7.23 6.80 8.30
N ALA A 408 8.48 6.85 8.72
CA ALA A 408 9.36 8.01 8.51
C ALA A 408 9.50 8.37 7.02
N PHE A 409 9.59 7.36 6.15
CA PHE A 409 9.66 7.57 4.69
C PHE A 409 8.36 8.10 4.07
N GLU A 410 7.22 8.00 4.78
CA GLU A 410 5.97 8.66 4.38
C GLU A 410 5.74 9.99 5.11
N GLY A 411 6.75 10.50 5.83
CA GLY A 411 6.70 11.72 6.63
C GLY A 411 6.06 11.53 8.00
N GLY A 412 5.76 10.29 8.40
CA GLY A 412 5.22 9.99 9.73
C GLY A 412 6.29 10.06 10.80
N GLY A 413 5.96 10.67 11.95
CA GLY A 413 6.94 10.85 13.04
C GLY A 413 7.97 11.98 12.82
N ILE A 414 7.92 12.66 11.69
CA ILE A 414 8.74 13.83 11.33
C ILE A 414 7.94 15.10 11.64
N LYS A 415 8.56 16.10 12.24
CA LYS A 415 7.89 17.32 12.73
C LYS A 415 7.11 18.03 11.61
N HIS A 416 7.76 18.31 10.51
CA HIS A 416 7.15 18.88 9.31
C HIS A 416 7.00 17.85 8.17
N GLY A 417 6.93 16.56 8.54
CA GLY A 417 6.78 15.48 7.57
C GLY A 417 5.41 15.47 6.92
N MET A 418 5.38 15.22 5.62
CA MET A 418 4.15 15.07 4.85
C MET A 418 4.36 14.09 3.69
N ARG A 419 3.27 13.60 3.14
CA ARG A 419 3.32 12.80 1.91
C ARG A 419 3.70 13.65 0.71
N ALA A 420 4.24 13.02 -0.34
CA ALA A 420 4.59 13.68 -1.59
C ALA A 420 3.35 14.26 -2.28
N SER A 421 3.01 15.49 -1.93
CA SER A 421 1.90 16.28 -2.48
C SER A 421 2.37 17.71 -2.74
N THR A 422 1.56 18.50 -3.43
CA THR A 422 1.92 19.90 -3.79
C THR A 422 2.44 20.68 -2.60
N GLY A 423 3.64 21.26 -2.74
CA GLY A 423 4.35 22.01 -1.69
C GLY A 423 5.23 21.15 -0.76
N ALA A 424 5.25 19.82 -0.90
CA ALA A 424 6.22 18.98 -0.19
C ALA A 424 7.62 19.18 -0.76
N ILE A 425 8.61 19.40 0.09
CA ILE A 425 10.02 19.45 -0.31
C ILE A 425 10.42 18.04 -0.76
N GLU A 426 10.85 17.92 -2.02
CA GLU A 426 11.22 16.64 -2.64
C GLU A 426 12.71 16.54 -2.98
N LYS A 427 13.40 17.68 -3.15
CA LYS A 427 14.86 17.75 -3.33
C LYS A 427 15.43 18.88 -2.52
N PHE A 428 16.65 18.69 -2.09
CA PHE A 428 17.38 19.63 -1.26
C PHE A 428 18.84 19.65 -1.68
N HIS A 429 19.43 20.84 -1.71
CA HIS A 429 20.88 21.07 -1.83
C HIS A 429 21.30 22.09 -0.80
N ILE A 430 22.49 21.96 -0.28
CA ILE A 430 23.07 22.88 0.69
C ILE A 430 24.37 23.47 0.13
N HIS A 431 24.55 24.76 0.31
CA HIS A 431 25.82 25.40 -0.01
C HIS A 431 26.86 25.00 1.04
N PRO A 432 28.01 24.42 0.68
CA PRO A 432 28.94 23.83 1.64
C PRO A 432 29.57 24.85 2.60
N ASP A 433 29.77 26.11 2.19
CA ASP A 433 30.43 27.12 3.00
C ASP A 433 29.47 27.97 3.83
N THR A 434 28.26 28.24 3.31
CA THR A 434 27.27 29.12 3.95
C THR A 434 26.15 28.36 4.63
N TYR A 435 26.02 27.08 4.35
CA TYR A 435 24.92 26.21 4.83
C TYR A 435 23.52 26.73 4.45
N GLU A 436 23.45 27.53 3.35
CA GLU A 436 22.17 28.01 2.83
C GLU A 436 21.51 26.94 1.97
N PRO A 437 20.21 26.62 2.20
CA PRO A 437 19.51 25.60 1.47
C PRO A 437 18.90 26.10 0.16
N MET A 438 18.88 25.23 -0.83
CA MET A 438 18.03 25.33 -2.02
C MET A 438 17.07 24.16 -2.03
N VAL A 439 15.77 24.43 -2.08
CA VAL A 439 14.71 23.42 -2.02
C VAL A 439 13.92 23.39 -3.32
N VAL A 440 13.55 22.16 -3.75
CA VAL A 440 12.59 21.94 -4.82
C VAL A 440 11.36 21.27 -4.22
N THR A 441 10.18 21.82 -4.51
CA THR A 441 8.92 21.30 -3.99
C THR A 441 8.10 20.64 -5.09
N VAL A 442 7.32 19.65 -4.71
CA VAL A 442 6.33 19.01 -5.58
C VAL A 442 5.39 20.08 -6.16
N GLY A 443 5.34 20.15 -7.48
CA GLY A 443 4.51 21.11 -8.20
C GLY A 443 5.04 22.54 -8.18
N LEU A 444 6.31 22.75 -7.79
CA LEU A 444 6.95 24.07 -7.70
C LEU A 444 6.14 25.08 -6.87
N ALA A 445 5.40 24.59 -5.90
CA ALA A 445 4.56 25.39 -5.01
C ALA A 445 5.35 25.84 -3.77
N LYS A 446 4.83 26.85 -3.07
CA LYS A 446 5.42 27.33 -1.81
C LYS A 446 5.53 26.17 -0.80
N PRO A 447 6.67 26.03 -0.09
CA PRO A 447 6.90 24.91 0.83
C PRO A 447 5.86 24.77 1.95
N ARG A 448 5.45 23.52 2.22
CA ARG A 448 4.50 23.17 3.29
C ARG A 448 5.03 22.12 4.27
N GLY A 449 6.06 21.35 3.88
CA GLY A 449 6.64 20.29 4.68
C GLY A 449 7.60 19.45 3.86
N ILE A 450 8.02 18.32 4.40
CA ILE A 450 9.08 17.46 3.87
C ILE A 450 8.49 16.11 3.53
N CYS A 451 8.61 15.64 2.28
CA CYS A 451 8.26 14.25 1.95
C CYS A 451 9.47 13.32 2.12
N GLY A 452 9.25 12.02 2.05
CA GLY A 452 10.29 11.03 2.31
C GLY A 452 11.52 11.16 1.41
N SER A 453 11.36 11.41 0.10
CA SER A 453 12.50 11.66 -0.79
C SER A 453 13.25 12.94 -0.41
N GLY A 454 12.51 13.99 -0.04
CA GLY A 454 13.10 15.22 0.49
C GLY A 454 13.85 15.00 1.79
N LEU A 455 13.32 14.17 2.70
CA LEU A 455 14.00 13.85 3.96
C LEU A 455 15.34 13.14 3.73
N ILE A 456 15.38 12.15 2.84
CA ILE A 456 16.63 11.49 2.44
C ILE A 456 17.61 12.49 1.83
N SER A 457 17.12 13.35 0.92
CA SER A 457 17.94 14.37 0.28
C SER A 457 18.54 15.35 1.29
N ILE A 458 17.74 15.84 2.24
CA ILE A 458 18.20 16.76 3.29
C ILE A 458 19.29 16.11 4.15
N VAL A 459 19.06 14.89 4.61
CA VAL A 459 20.00 14.22 5.53
C VAL A 459 21.31 13.86 4.82
N ALA A 460 21.25 13.39 3.57
CA ALA A 460 22.46 13.12 2.78
C ALA A 460 23.32 14.37 2.58
N GLU A 461 22.72 15.49 2.17
CA GLU A 461 23.39 16.75 1.94
C GLU A 461 23.94 17.39 3.25
N LEU A 462 23.19 17.31 4.35
CA LEU A 462 23.66 17.78 5.66
C LEU A 462 24.86 16.96 6.18
N LEU A 463 24.86 15.64 5.92
CA LEU A 463 25.97 14.75 6.26
C LEU A 463 27.21 15.08 5.43
N GLU A 464 27.05 15.19 4.10
CA GLU A 464 28.15 15.49 3.17
C GLU A 464 28.74 16.88 3.41
N ALA A 465 27.92 17.88 3.82
CA ALA A 465 28.38 19.22 4.20
C ALA A 465 28.96 19.31 5.62
N GLY A 466 28.98 18.21 6.40
CA GLY A 466 29.45 18.22 7.80
C GLY A 466 28.55 18.99 8.75
N ALA A 467 27.32 19.32 8.38
CA ALA A 467 26.34 19.97 9.23
C ALA A 467 25.75 19.03 10.28
N ILE A 468 25.77 17.72 9.99
CA ILE A 468 25.49 16.65 10.96
C ILE A 468 26.62 15.63 10.97
N ASP A 469 26.81 14.96 12.09
CA ASP A 469 27.74 13.83 12.22
C ASP A 469 27.07 12.49 11.87
N GLN A 470 27.85 11.41 11.86
CA GLN A 470 27.36 10.05 11.61
C GLN A 470 26.31 9.56 12.64
N ARG A 471 26.20 10.20 13.80
CA ARG A 471 25.19 9.93 14.83
C ARG A 471 23.92 10.76 14.65
N GLY A 472 23.83 11.55 13.56
CA GLY A 472 22.72 12.44 13.32
C GLY A 472 22.65 13.62 14.30
N LYS A 473 23.79 14.09 14.83
CA LYS A 473 23.86 15.26 15.70
C LYS A 473 24.36 16.47 14.94
N PHE A 474 23.68 17.61 15.12
CA PHE A 474 24.08 18.85 14.46
C PHE A 474 25.43 19.33 14.99
N ASN A 475 26.26 19.80 14.05
CA ASN A 475 27.53 20.41 14.38
C ASN A 475 27.30 21.83 14.94
N ARG A 476 27.37 21.96 16.26
CA ARG A 476 27.10 23.20 17.01
C ARG A 476 28.21 24.25 16.89
N GLN A 477 29.33 23.90 16.26
CA GLN A 477 30.46 24.82 16.06
C GLN A 477 30.34 25.61 14.74
N LEU A 478 29.38 25.26 13.91
CA LEU A 478 29.14 25.95 12.64
C LEU A 478 28.50 27.32 12.91
N ASP A 479 29.06 28.35 12.31
CA ASP A 479 28.51 29.71 12.32
C ASP A 479 27.41 29.85 11.29
N SER A 480 26.23 29.32 11.61
CA SER A 480 25.05 29.41 10.75
C SER A 480 23.79 29.67 11.58
N PRO A 481 23.01 30.72 11.23
CA PRO A 481 21.76 31.02 11.92
C PRO A 481 20.67 29.93 11.69
N ARG A 482 20.95 28.97 10.81
CA ARG A 482 20.03 27.88 10.50
C ARG A 482 20.14 26.72 11.47
N ILE A 483 21.28 26.58 12.19
CA ILE A 483 21.46 25.58 13.24
C ILE A 483 21.24 26.28 14.56
N ARG A 484 20.19 25.92 15.28
CA ARG A 484 19.79 26.58 16.53
C ARG A 484 19.18 25.59 17.52
N ASP A 485 19.10 26.03 18.78
CA ASP A 485 18.35 25.35 19.82
C ASP A 485 16.84 25.61 19.60
N GLY A 486 16.04 24.56 19.54
CA GLY A 486 14.60 24.60 19.34
C GLY A 486 13.85 23.91 20.47
N ALA A 487 12.52 23.86 20.37
CA ALA A 487 11.66 23.25 21.40
C ALA A 487 11.88 21.73 21.60
N ASP A 488 12.35 21.04 20.57
CA ASP A 488 12.58 19.59 20.57
C ASP A 488 14.09 19.24 20.47
N GLY A 489 14.96 20.12 20.97
CA GLY A 489 16.42 20.05 20.84
C GLY A 489 16.94 20.81 19.63
N TYR A 490 18.18 20.53 19.21
CA TYR A 490 18.77 21.22 18.07
C TYR A 490 18.01 20.92 16.78
N GLU A 491 17.87 21.96 15.94
CA GLU A 491 17.17 21.90 14.66
C GLU A 491 17.92 22.71 13.57
N TYR A 492 17.74 22.29 12.32
CA TYR A 492 18.19 23.03 11.13
C TYR A 492 16.97 23.65 10.44
N VAL A 493 16.99 24.97 10.21
CA VAL A 493 15.92 25.69 9.53
C VAL A 493 16.08 25.53 8.01
N ILE A 494 15.18 24.75 7.42
CA ILE A 494 15.15 24.49 5.96
C ILE A 494 14.51 25.66 5.23
N VAL A 495 13.35 26.13 5.73
CA VAL A 495 12.59 27.25 5.14
C VAL A 495 12.13 28.17 6.25
N TRP A 496 12.40 29.48 6.09
CA TRP A 496 11.93 30.49 7.04
C TRP A 496 10.42 30.68 6.97
N ALA A 497 9.79 31.08 8.06
CA ALA A 497 8.35 31.31 8.20
C ALA A 497 7.74 32.18 7.08
N LYS A 498 8.45 33.24 6.68
CA LYS A 498 8.02 34.15 5.59
C LYS A 498 7.88 33.46 4.23
N ASP A 499 8.66 32.39 4.01
CA ASP A 499 8.72 31.64 2.76
C ASP A 499 7.91 30.34 2.82
N SER A 500 7.38 29.98 4.00
CA SER A 500 6.51 28.82 4.24
C SER A 500 5.03 29.17 4.04
N VAL A 501 4.23 28.18 3.61
CA VAL A 501 2.75 28.32 3.60
C VAL A 501 2.18 28.29 5.01
N LEU A 502 2.91 27.66 5.95
CA LEU A 502 2.47 27.47 7.34
C LEU A 502 2.57 28.75 8.18
N GLY A 503 3.33 29.77 7.73
CA GLY A 503 3.64 30.95 8.53
C GLY A 503 4.57 30.67 9.72
N GLU A 504 5.17 29.48 9.76
CA GLU A 504 6.21 29.04 10.71
C GLU A 504 7.41 28.46 9.96
N ASP A 505 8.55 28.38 10.63
CA ASP A 505 9.77 27.81 10.05
C ASP A 505 9.57 26.30 9.81
N ILE A 506 9.96 25.81 8.63
CA ILE A 506 10.06 24.39 8.36
C ILE A 506 11.46 23.94 8.78
N VAL A 507 11.52 23.07 9.77
CA VAL A 507 12.77 22.62 10.40
C VAL A 507 12.92 21.10 10.32
N LEU A 508 14.18 20.64 10.39
CA LEU A 508 14.54 19.25 10.67
C LEU A 508 15.16 19.22 12.07
N THR A 509 14.65 18.37 12.95
CA THR A 509 15.11 18.24 14.34
C THR A 509 15.99 16.99 14.52
N GLU A 510 16.78 16.93 15.62
CA GLU A 510 17.52 15.71 15.98
C GLU A 510 16.58 14.51 16.24
N VAL A 511 15.34 14.76 16.69
CA VAL A 511 14.31 13.71 16.85
C VAL A 511 13.88 13.14 15.49
N ASP A 512 13.75 14.00 14.47
CA ASP A 512 13.44 13.57 13.10
C ASP A 512 14.57 12.73 12.51
N LEU A 513 15.84 13.14 12.75
CA LEU A 513 17.03 12.38 12.37
C LEU A 513 17.05 11.01 13.03
N ASP A 514 16.81 10.93 14.35
CA ASP A 514 16.73 9.65 15.08
C ASP A 514 15.63 8.73 14.50
N ASN A 515 14.48 9.27 14.13
CA ASN A 515 13.40 8.49 13.52
C ASN A 515 13.77 7.95 12.11
N LEU A 516 14.44 8.76 11.29
CA LEU A 516 14.95 8.30 9.99
C LEU A 516 16.02 7.23 10.17
N MET A 517 16.97 7.42 11.09
CA MET A 517 18.05 6.45 11.35
C MET A 517 17.51 5.10 11.82
N ARG A 518 16.46 5.10 12.65
CA ARG A 518 15.77 3.85 13.03
C ARG A 518 15.12 3.16 11.84
N ALA A 519 14.43 3.92 10.99
CA ALA A 519 13.77 3.38 9.81
C ALA A 519 14.78 2.76 8.84
N LYS A 520 15.83 3.50 8.45
CA LYS A 520 16.84 3.00 7.53
C LYS A 520 17.68 1.88 8.14
N GLY A 521 17.95 1.95 9.46
CA GLY A 521 18.68 0.92 10.18
C GLY A 521 17.95 -0.41 10.20
N ALA A 522 16.62 -0.41 10.39
CA ALA A 522 15.79 -1.61 10.33
C ALA A 522 15.83 -2.27 8.95
N MET A 523 15.75 -1.45 7.89
CA MET A 523 15.83 -1.94 6.52
C MET A 523 17.20 -2.58 6.21
N TYR A 524 18.28 -1.86 6.50
CA TYR A 524 19.63 -2.33 6.23
C TYR A 524 19.96 -3.61 7.02
N ALA A 525 19.62 -3.63 8.30
CA ALA A 525 19.77 -4.82 9.14
C ALA A 525 18.99 -6.03 8.58
N GLY A 526 17.80 -5.79 8.07
CA GLY A 526 17.01 -6.82 7.40
C GLY A 526 17.73 -7.41 6.20
N TYR A 527 18.32 -6.58 5.32
CA TYR A 527 19.08 -7.05 4.15
C TYR A 527 20.25 -7.93 4.58
N VAL A 528 21.06 -7.44 5.52
CA VAL A 528 22.23 -8.18 6.02
C VAL A 528 21.82 -9.50 6.66
N THR A 529 20.80 -9.48 7.53
CA THR A 529 20.33 -10.68 8.23
C THR A 529 19.83 -11.74 7.26
N LEU A 530 19.05 -11.35 6.21
CA LEU A 530 18.60 -12.31 5.22
C LEU A 530 19.76 -12.88 4.40
N LEU A 531 20.70 -12.05 3.95
CA LEU A 531 21.88 -12.51 3.20
C LEU A 531 22.73 -13.48 4.03
N GLU A 532 23.04 -13.14 5.27
CA GLU A 532 23.82 -14.01 6.16
C GLU A 532 23.10 -15.34 6.44
N SER A 533 21.77 -15.34 6.56
CA SER A 533 21.00 -16.56 6.80
C SER A 533 21.13 -17.61 5.70
N VAL A 534 21.49 -17.17 4.50
CA VAL A 534 21.73 -18.03 3.33
C VAL A 534 23.22 -18.10 2.94
N GLY A 535 24.12 -17.59 3.80
CA GLY A 535 25.57 -17.61 3.61
C GLY A 535 26.09 -16.69 2.50
N MET A 536 25.35 -15.61 2.19
CA MET A 536 25.64 -14.65 1.14
C MET A 536 25.96 -13.26 1.72
N THR A 537 26.50 -12.39 0.85
CA THR A 537 26.84 -11.00 1.15
C THR A 537 26.32 -10.08 0.03
N PHE A 538 26.43 -8.76 0.19
CA PHE A 538 26.08 -7.82 -0.87
C PHE A 538 26.93 -7.99 -2.14
N ALA A 539 28.14 -8.51 -2.03
CA ALA A 539 29.01 -8.74 -3.18
C ALA A 539 28.43 -9.82 -4.13
N ASP A 540 27.69 -10.78 -3.57
CA ASP A 540 27.12 -11.91 -4.30
C ASP A 540 25.83 -11.52 -5.06
N LEU A 541 25.24 -10.33 -4.77
CA LEU A 541 24.04 -9.88 -5.45
C LEU A 541 24.31 -9.51 -6.92
N ASP A 542 23.55 -10.11 -7.82
CA ASP A 542 23.54 -9.71 -9.23
C ASP A 542 22.64 -8.50 -9.46
N ARG A 543 21.53 -8.39 -8.70
CA ARG A 543 20.49 -7.36 -8.89
C ARG A 543 19.90 -6.88 -7.56
N VAL A 544 19.52 -5.62 -7.54
CA VAL A 544 18.68 -5.00 -6.51
C VAL A 544 17.46 -4.40 -7.21
N VAL A 545 16.28 -4.86 -6.86
CA VAL A 545 15.01 -4.39 -7.42
C VAL A 545 14.29 -3.56 -6.38
N LEU A 546 14.08 -2.28 -6.69
CA LEU A 546 13.35 -1.34 -5.85
C LEU A 546 11.92 -1.23 -6.33
N ALA A 547 10.99 -1.66 -5.48
CA ALA A 547 9.56 -1.62 -5.70
C ALA A 547 8.88 -0.59 -4.77
N GLY A 548 7.56 -0.47 -4.89
CA GLY A 548 6.76 0.49 -4.15
C GLY A 548 6.79 1.90 -4.75
N ASN A 549 5.77 2.67 -4.44
CA ASN A 549 5.65 4.04 -4.94
C ASN A 549 6.80 4.94 -4.46
N PHE A 550 7.30 4.70 -3.27
CA PHE A 550 8.40 5.46 -2.69
C PHE A 550 9.73 5.15 -3.41
N GLY A 551 10.02 3.87 -3.68
CA GLY A 551 11.23 3.42 -4.37
C GLY A 551 11.45 4.10 -5.73
N ALA A 552 10.37 4.45 -6.44
CA ALA A 552 10.43 5.11 -7.74
C ALA A 552 10.96 6.56 -7.70
N TYR A 553 10.97 7.20 -6.53
CA TYR A 553 11.37 8.61 -6.36
C TYR A 553 12.64 8.82 -5.54
N ILE A 554 13.22 7.74 -5.01
CA ILE A 554 14.48 7.79 -4.26
C ILE A 554 15.63 8.15 -5.20
N ASP A 555 16.46 9.08 -4.79
CA ASP A 555 17.77 9.29 -5.37
C ASP A 555 18.72 8.21 -4.85
N LEU A 556 19.32 7.44 -5.76
CA LEU A 556 20.14 6.28 -5.42
C LEU A 556 21.38 6.66 -4.62
N GLU A 557 22.09 7.73 -5.06
CA GLU A 557 23.31 8.17 -4.38
C GLU A 557 23.01 8.66 -2.98
N GLN A 558 21.95 9.46 -2.81
CA GLN A 558 21.55 9.97 -1.50
C GLN A 558 21.08 8.84 -0.57
N ALA A 559 20.37 7.84 -1.09
CA ALA A 559 19.96 6.67 -0.32
C ALA A 559 21.16 5.82 0.16
N ILE A 560 22.20 5.71 -0.67
CA ILE A 560 23.47 5.05 -0.30
C ILE A 560 24.23 5.92 0.72
N SER A 561 24.30 7.24 0.50
CA SER A 561 24.99 8.17 1.42
C SER A 561 24.47 8.11 2.85
N ILE A 562 23.16 7.86 3.04
CA ILE A 562 22.58 7.67 4.38
C ILE A 562 22.60 6.24 4.88
N GLY A 563 23.00 5.26 4.05
CA GLY A 563 23.02 3.83 4.39
C GLY A 563 21.64 3.18 4.40
N LEU A 564 20.70 3.66 3.59
CA LEU A 564 19.41 2.98 3.34
C LEU A 564 19.58 1.84 2.32
N LEU A 565 20.44 2.02 1.32
CA LEU A 565 20.74 1.03 0.29
C LEU A 565 22.22 0.64 0.34
N PRO A 566 22.59 -0.58 -0.09
CA PRO A 566 23.97 -1.04 -0.09
C PRO A 566 24.83 -0.28 -1.12
N ASP A 567 26.09 -0.07 -0.79
CA ASP A 567 27.06 0.59 -1.66
C ASP A 567 27.72 -0.43 -2.62
N ILE A 568 26.99 -0.77 -3.69
CA ILE A 568 27.41 -1.69 -4.75
C ILE A 568 27.30 -0.99 -6.11
N ASP A 569 27.70 -1.69 -7.18
CA ASP A 569 27.60 -1.16 -8.55
C ASP A 569 26.19 -0.68 -8.87
N ARG A 570 26.06 0.60 -9.26
CA ARG A 570 24.78 1.25 -9.61
C ARG A 570 24.09 0.60 -10.80
N GLY A 571 24.82 -0.08 -11.64
CA GLY A 571 24.29 -0.86 -12.76
C GLY A 571 23.42 -2.04 -12.34
N ARG A 572 23.53 -2.50 -11.09
CA ARG A 572 22.74 -3.61 -10.52
C ARG A 572 21.37 -3.17 -10.00
N PHE A 573 21.08 -1.86 -9.91
CA PHE A 573 19.80 -1.35 -9.41
C PHE A 573 18.76 -1.18 -10.51
N PHE A 574 17.55 -1.65 -10.23
CA PHE A 574 16.40 -1.57 -11.11
C PHE A 574 15.19 -1.00 -10.34
N TYR A 575 14.41 -0.14 -10.99
CA TYR A 575 13.21 0.46 -10.42
C TYR A 575 11.98 -0.12 -11.08
N LEU A 576 11.08 -0.74 -10.29
CA LEU A 576 9.89 -1.42 -10.81
C LEU A 576 8.58 -0.65 -10.53
N GLY A 577 8.62 0.40 -9.72
CA GLY A 577 7.43 1.17 -9.36
C GLY A 577 6.42 0.33 -8.57
N ASN A 578 5.12 0.47 -8.87
CA ASN A 578 4.10 -0.36 -8.24
C ASN A 578 4.14 -1.79 -8.78
N ALA A 579 5.05 -2.58 -8.25
CA ALA A 579 5.27 -3.96 -8.64
C ALA A 579 4.07 -4.87 -8.33
N SER A 580 3.36 -4.59 -7.23
CA SER A 580 2.14 -5.28 -6.83
C SER A 580 1.05 -5.17 -7.91
N LEU A 581 0.77 -3.95 -8.35
CA LEU A 581 -0.21 -3.70 -9.41
C LEU A 581 0.21 -4.30 -10.75
N LEU A 582 1.51 -4.24 -11.09
CA LEU A 582 2.05 -4.84 -12.32
C LEU A 582 1.86 -6.36 -12.35
N GLY A 583 2.14 -7.06 -11.24
CA GLY A 583 1.90 -8.50 -11.15
C GLY A 583 0.41 -8.86 -11.30
N CYS A 584 -0.48 -8.03 -10.73
CA CYS A 584 -1.92 -8.17 -10.95
C CYS A 584 -2.30 -8.00 -12.43
N GLN A 585 -1.73 -7.02 -13.15
CA GLN A 585 -1.98 -6.81 -14.58
C GLN A 585 -1.52 -8.02 -15.42
N ILE A 586 -0.32 -8.52 -15.16
CA ILE A 586 0.23 -9.69 -15.84
C ILE A 586 -0.64 -10.92 -15.60
N SER A 587 -0.99 -11.22 -14.35
CA SER A 587 -1.86 -12.36 -14.02
C SER A 587 -3.28 -12.21 -14.57
N LEU A 588 -3.74 -10.97 -14.75
CA LEU A 588 -5.05 -10.69 -15.33
C LEU A 588 -5.11 -11.03 -16.82
N THR A 589 -3.98 -10.84 -17.53
CA THR A 589 -3.92 -10.91 -19.00
C THR A 589 -3.29 -12.17 -19.54
N ASP A 590 -2.53 -12.91 -18.73
CA ASP A 590 -1.82 -14.13 -19.17
C ASP A 590 -2.13 -15.31 -18.24
N HIS A 591 -2.72 -16.36 -18.82
CA HIS A 591 -3.12 -17.57 -18.11
C HIS A 591 -1.92 -18.37 -17.55
N HIS A 592 -0.79 -18.40 -18.26
CA HIS A 592 0.40 -19.09 -17.78
C HIS A 592 0.98 -18.35 -16.56
N ARG A 593 1.12 -17.04 -16.67
CA ARG A 593 1.57 -16.17 -15.59
C ARG A 593 0.60 -16.22 -14.39
N PHE A 594 -0.70 -16.27 -14.64
CA PHE A 594 -1.68 -16.46 -13.56
C PHE A 594 -1.44 -17.72 -12.73
N ARG A 595 -0.97 -18.81 -13.36
CA ARG A 595 -0.64 -20.05 -12.65
C ARG A 595 0.64 -19.91 -11.81
N GLU A 596 1.64 -19.25 -12.33
CA GLU A 596 2.96 -19.08 -11.70
C GLU A 596 2.91 -18.39 -10.34
N ARG A 597 1.90 -17.53 -10.06
CA ARG A 597 1.76 -16.87 -8.75
C ARG A 597 1.75 -17.84 -7.56
N VAL A 598 1.24 -19.06 -7.74
CA VAL A 598 1.23 -20.10 -6.70
C VAL A 598 2.59 -20.76 -6.59
N GLU A 599 3.37 -20.83 -7.66
CA GLU A 599 4.74 -21.33 -7.66
C GLU A 599 5.64 -20.36 -6.91
N VAL A 600 5.54 -19.06 -7.18
CA VAL A 600 6.24 -18.01 -6.41
C VAL A 600 5.96 -18.14 -4.92
N PHE A 601 4.68 -18.23 -4.54
CA PHE A 601 4.27 -18.40 -3.15
C PHE A 601 4.91 -19.65 -2.50
N LYS A 602 4.98 -20.77 -3.21
CA LYS A 602 5.56 -22.03 -2.68
C LYS A 602 7.07 -21.95 -2.49
N LEU A 603 7.77 -21.14 -3.27
CA LEU A 603 9.22 -20.94 -3.13
C LEU A 603 9.56 -20.01 -1.96
N MET A 604 8.62 -19.16 -1.52
CA MET A 604 8.88 -18.18 -0.48
C MET A 604 8.88 -18.79 0.92
N THR A 605 10.00 -18.64 1.60
CA THR A 605 10.14 -18.97 3.03
C THR A 605 10.23 -17.68 3.83
N HIS A 606 9.34 -17.50 4.78
CA HIS A 606 9.35 -16.32 5.66
C HIS A 606 10.34 -16.52 6.81
N MET A 607 11.11 -15.48 7.09
CA MET A 607 11.97 -15.36 8.26
C MET A 607 11.45 -14.25 9.17
N GLU A 608 11.21 -14.57 10.44
CA GLU A 608 10.91 -13.59 11.46
C GLU A 608 12.22 -12.95 11.96
N LEU A 609 12.47 -11.70 11.60
CA LEU A 609 13.73 -11.01 11.92
C LEU A 609 13.95 -10.85 13.42
N SER A 610 12.87 -10.69 14.19
CA SER A 610 12.94 -10.54 15.65
C SER A 610 13.44 -11.81 16.37
N GLU A 611 13.33 -12.97 15.74
CA GLU A 611 13.81 -14.26 16.26
C GLU A 611 15.27 -14.53 15.87
N ASN A 612 15.85 -13.74 14.95
CA ASN A 612 17.24 -13.93 14.53
C ASN A 612 18.20 -13.27 15.53
N PRO A 613 19.14 -14.03 16.15
CA PRO A 613 20.02 -13.50 17.18
C PRO A 613 20.99 -12.42 16.70
N HIS A 614 21.30 -12.35 15.41
CA HIS A 614 22.24 -11.37 14.83
C HIS A 614 21.54 -10.07 14.41
N PHE A 615 20.21 -10.07 14.20
CA PHE A 615 19.47 -8.92 13.72
C PHE A 615 19.70 -7.65 14.56
N MET A 616 19.66 -7.79 15.88
CA MET A 616 19.85 -6.64 16.76
C MET A 616 21.27 -6.03 16.66
N GLY A 617 22.28 -6.87 16.46
CA GLY A 617 23.67 -6.42 16.22
C GLY A 617 23.77 -5.59 14.93
N HIS A 618 23.21 -6.10 13.83
CA HIS A 618 23.15 -5.40 12.55
C HIS A 618 22.35 -4.09 12.65
N TYR A 619 21.23 -4.12 13.37
CA TYR A 619 20.42 -2.93 13.60
C TYR A 619 21.19 -1.82 14.32
N MET A 620 21.87 -2.16 15.42
CA MET A 620 22.67 -1.19 16.17
C MET A 620 23.82 -0.60 15.35
N ALA A 621 24.47 -1.42 14.52
CA ALA A 621 25.51 -0.97 13.61
C ALA A 621 24.98 -0.04 12.52
N ALA A 622 23.77 -0.32 12.04
CA ALA A 622 23.10 0.48 11.02
C ALA A 622 22.40 1.75 11.55
N LEU A 623 22.39 2.03 12.85
CA LEU A 623 21.88 3.29 13.42
C LEU A 623 22.81 4.49 13.20
N PHE A 624 23.84 4.36 12.38
CA PHE A 624 24.77 5.42 12.01
C PHE A 624 24.62 5.79 10.53
N LEU A 625 25.04 6.97 10.13
CA LEU A 625 25.02 7.46 8.75
C LEU A 625 26.41 7.32 8.10
N PRO A 626 26.62 6.48 7.10
CA PRO A 626 25.72 5.41 6.64
C PRO A 626 25.71 4.19 7.58
N HIS A 627 26.83 3.87 8.23
CA HIS A 627 27.02 2.66 9.04
C HIS A 627 28.22 2.84 9.98
N THR A 628 28.33 2.05 11.07
CA THR A 628 29.53 2.05 11.91
C THR A 628 30.76 1.53 11.17
N ASP A 629 30.58 0.53 10.31
CA ASP A 629 31.64 0.01 9.46
C ASP A 629 31.61 0.72 8.09
N MET A 630 32.50 1.71 7.93
CA MET A 630 32.64 2.48 6.69
C MET A 630 33.28 1.69 5.53
N SER A 631 33.81 0.49 5.78
CA SER A 631 34.32 -0.36 4.70
C SER A 631 33.20 -0.92 3.82
N LEU A 632 31.97 -1.00 4.35
CA LEU A 632 30.76 -1.38 3.60
C LEU A 632 30.24 -0.27 2.69
N PHE A 633 30.73 0.96 2.87
CA PHE A 633 30.33 2.14 2.10
C PHE A 633 31.54 2.89 1.51
N PRO A 634 32.32 2.26 0.62
CA PRO A 634 33.57 2.85 0.10
C PRO A 634 33.34 4.16 -0.66
N SER A 635 32.25 4.29 -1.42
CA SER A 635 31.95 5.51 -2.18
C SER A 635 31.59 6.68 -1.23
N VAL A 636 30.85 6.41 -0.16
CA VAL A 636 30.50 7.43 0.85
C VAL A 636 31.71 7.81 1.67
N ARG A 637 32.53 6.84 2.06
CA ARG A 637 33.80 7.10 2.77
C ARG A 637 34.70 8.04 1.98
N ALA A 638 34.80 7.83 0.67
CA ALA A 638 35.60 8.71 -0.20
C ALA A 638 35.05 10.15 -0.23
N LYS A 639 33.73 10.32 -0.31
CA LYS A 639 33.06 11.63 -0.28
C LYS A 639 33.26 12.37 1.05
N LEU A 640 33.18 11.67 2.18
CA LEU A 640 33.31 12.28 3.52
C LEU A 640 34.76 12.55 3.93
N ALA A 641 35.74 12.00 3.21
CA ALA A 641 37.17 12.22 3.47
C ALA A 641 37.79 13.36 2.64
N GLY A 642 37.10 13.84 1.62
CA GLY A 642 37.51 14.96 0.74
C GLY A 642 36.86 16.25 1.11
#